data_5a3397b521462044085a3bb8e910cb7b
#
_entry.id   5a3397b521462044085a3bb8e910cb7b
#
_cell.length_a   1.000
_cell.length_b   1.000
_cell.length_c   1.000
_cell.angle_alpha   90.00
_cell.angle_beta   90.00
_cell.angle_gamma   90.00
#
_symmetry.space_group_name_H-M   'P 1'
#
loop_
_entity.id
_entity.type
_entity.pdbx_description
1 polymer ?
#
loop_
_entity_poly.entity_id
_entity_poly.type
_entity_poly.pdbx_seq_one_letter_code
_entity_poly.pdbx_strand_id
1 'polypeptide(L)'
;MISLSLTEKLLMNCPNVLLVNIFLCLILKGSAMTYFTCFFLDTEKDIIVSLYKDLDKLFYVLSTPNHHTGNLIRNLSTICGLPLSENDDGMLVIKGEVPCFVDSSNLEAYVFTLGDIEVASIFPDGSVDLKATIPAIAKTLMSQTKNYQLDLSKTIFKTQIKKDIKFRADLHTHMNGNLPGDVLIALGIYHQIRYPLYYIRKLDLKLTDAQEKRLLEQRAKVARQFVTSGLQGKYLDRRINDNTFINFADLILNNLDNAEMNIVKIRGSLAVIKDGQAVFTNLEKVYLYRYVFCKARESEELINLNNISQIPDIDVKNTLLQMLKDKENPDYSNNTIFQDKLLWIARNYKKQGVWYAEISDTTLVKKYESLEMLKQVHEVMPKIFQETGVMIRFLAAMRRIPLTIVKDAVTPSDYLEQNLEVLRATFLDPYVAGCDFVGEEINDIITLKPVFKELVKFAAIDPSFVIRVHAGENDSLKDNIAHSISCVKDCLLPGQTMPKMRLGHGLYTYSPRSQKGKEVIKQLKDNNVVLEFQLTSNVRLNNLNSLKDHPLKYYLKQGIRCVQGTDGAALYGTNSIDEELSLKKMLELSDDDLELMKEAENSIIEEGQIAYSDKKAAFISLVKNRDMEEVLLEKMKTVKISKGSSGKQKRLDANKELKDEISEITWDRFPIVLLGGSFNTEKRATRITPDGQCELDKLMDFLNPDEVCFVIGHKISGYEKYLIENNKKNFKIYAVVPALISRHEKDKLIAAGVIIRVSPEAEGMGIYKSFNYEIFERRPSMVVAFDGNSAAANLIQEAKNGKGKSVIFIWSHSQTLQQKAKSLHGYVRYFDSENPIVNQIMELQNKLENNNSQ
;
A
#
# COMPACT_ATOMS: atom_id res chain seq x y z
N MET A 1 27.49 18.79 41.64
CA MET A 1 28.40 17.68 41.32
C MET A 1 27.79 16.27 41.44
N ILE A 2 26.52 16.13 41.97
CA ILE A 2 25.82 14.84 42.06
C ILE A 2 24.99 14.58 40.80
N SER A 3 24.71 15.59 39.98
CA SER A 3 23.90 15.46 38.77
C SER A 3 24.61 14.79 37.57
N LEU A 4 25.92 14.85 37.50
CA LEU A 4 26.71 14.25 36.44
C LEU A 4 26.73 12.71 36.48
N SER A 5 26.68 12.09 37.66
CA SER A 5 26.79 10.64 37.79
C SER A 5 25.52 9.88 37.39
N LEU A 6 24.33 10.50 37.53
CA LEU A 6 23.03 9.92 37.08
C LEU A 6 22.88 10.06 35.57
N THR A 7 23.34 11.19 35.03
CA THR A 7 23.36 11.46 33.59
C THR A 7 24.30 10.50 32.85
N GLU A 8 25.46 10.17 33.45
CA GLU A 8 26.38 9.19 32.86
C GLU A 8 25.86 7.77 32.89
N LYS A 9 25.09 7.36 33.92
CA LYS A 9 24.48 6.02 33.98
C LYS A 9 23.30 5.86 33.01
N LEU A 10 22.56 6.91 32.75
CA LEU A 10 21.50 6.96 31.74
C LEU A 10 22.08 6.97 30.31
N LEU A 11 23.24 7.60 30.13
CA LEU A 11 23.98 7.72 28.87
C LEU A 11 24.59 6.40 28.36
N MET A 12 24.93 5.49 29.26
CA MET A 12 25.57 4.22 28.87
C MET A 12 24.58 3.20 28.25
N ASN A 13 23.29 3.40 28.42
CA ASN A 13 22.29 2.46 27.91
C ASN A 13 21.64 2.87 26.58
N CYS A 14 21.99 4.04 26.03
CA CYS A 14 21.41 4.52 24.77
C CYS A 14 22.37 5.46 24.00
N PRO A 15 23.21 4.96 23.09
CA PRO A 15 24.26 5.75 22.44
C PRO A 15 23.77 6.95 21.62
N ASN A 16 22.52 6.91 21.15
CA ASN A 16 21.92 8.04 20.40
C ASN A 16 21.39 9.18 21.29
N VAL A 17 21.29 8.97 22.59
CA VAL A 17 20.84 9.97 23.57
C VAL A 17 21.94 11.00 23.90
N LEU A 18 23.20 10.67 23.63
CA LEU A 18 24.36 11.54 23.98
C LEU A 18 24.33 12.87 23.21
N LEU A 19 24.11 12.82 21.91
CA LEU A 19 24.04 14.01 21.05
C LEU A 19 22.84 14.89 21.40
N VAL A 20 21.72 14.26 21.72
CA VAL A 20 20.45 14.92 22.04
C VAL A 20 20.50 15.61 23.41
N ASN A 21 21.14 15.00 24.43
CA ASN A 21 21.29 15.62 25.72
C ASN A 21 22.25 16.80 25.67
N ILE A 22 23.28 16.77 24.82
CA ILE A 22 24.16 17.93 24.58
C ILE A 22 23.36 19.07 23.92
N PHE A 23 22.49 18.75 22.98
CA PHE A 23 21.66 19.72 22.27
C PHE A 23 20.58 20.33 23.19
N LEU A 24 19.88 19.50 23.98
CA LEU A 24 18.89 19.94 24.97
C LEU A 24 19.52 20.73 26.13
N CYS A 25 20.71 20.37 26.59
CA CYS A 25 21.46 21.17 27.57
C CYS A 25 21.92 22.54 27.01
N LEU A 26 22.10 22.64 25.69
CA LEU A 26 22.37 23.94 25.04
C LEU A 26 21.11 24.79 24.89
N ILE A 27 19.96 24.17 24.71
CA ILE A 27 18.65 24.84 24.55
C ILE A 27 18.14 25.42 25.90
N LEU A 28 18.46 24.77 27.02
CA LEU A 28 17.92 25.11 28.33
C LEU A 28 18.98 25.78 29.25
N LYS A 29 19.96 26.44 28.67
CA LYS A 29 20.92 27.26 29.44
C LYS A 29 20.21 28.37 30.23
N GLY A 30 19.80 28.06 31.42
CA GLY A 30 19.23 29.09 32.35
C GLY A 30 18.42 28.56 33.53
N SER A 31 18.05 27.30 33.58
CA SER A 31 17.28 26.76 34.71
C SER A 31 17.95 25.53 35.33
N ALA A 32 17.93 25.44 36.68
CA ALA A 32 18.41 24.28 37.43
C ALA A 32 17.42 23.11 37.35
N MET A 33 17.01 22.73 36.15
CA MET A 33 16.10 21.59 35.93
C MET A 33 16.89 20.29 36.00
N THR A 34 16.35 19.33 36.76
CA THR A 34 16.89 17.97 36.80
C THR A 34 16.15 17.10 35.80
N TYR A 35 16.81 16.69 34.73
CA TYR A 35 16.22 15.72 33.80
C TYR A 35 15.98 14.39 34.50
N PHE A 36 14.82 13.83 34.29
CA PHE A 36 14.39 12.57 34.90
C PHE A 36 14.63 11.40 33.94
N THR A 37 14.12 11.48 32.74
CA THR A 37 14.34 10.51 31.68
C THR A 37 14.06 11.15 30.33
N CYS A 38 14.46 10.49 29.25
CA CYS A 38 14.10 10.93 27.94
C CYS A 38 13.93 9.72 26.99
N PHE A 39 13.01 9.82 26.06
CA PHE A 39 12.78 8.79 25.07
C PHE A 39 12.31 9.42 23.75
N PHE A 40 12.50 8.70 22.65
CA PHE A 40 12.03 9.14 21.36
C PHE A 40 10.59 8.70 21.15
N LEU A 41 9.74 9.57 20.64
CA LEU A 41 8.42 9.24 20.16
C LEU A 41 8.46 8.79 18.69
N ASP A 42 9.40 9.35 17.93
CA ASP A 42 9.69 8.99 16.55
C ASP A 42 11.16 9.24 16.26
N THR A 43 11.91 8.19 15.89
CA THR A 43 13.36 8.28 15.65
C THR A 43 13.72 8.84 14.28
N GLU A 44 12.84 8.74 13.26
CA GLU A 44 13.08 9.34 11.94
C GLU A 44 12.88 10.85 11.96
N LYS A 45 11.92 11.28 12.74
CA LYS A 45 11.58 12.69 12.88
C LYS A 45 12.34 13.37 14.01
N ASP A 46 13.21 12.61 14.68
CA ASP A 46 13.91 13.08 15.87
C ASP A 46 12.95 13.73 16.90
N ILE A 47 11.74 13.17 17.01
CA ILE A 47 10.78 13.64 18.01
C ILE A 47 11.09 13.02 19.35
N ILE A 48 11.46 13.87 20.28
CA ILE A 48 11.96 13.50 21.59
C ILE A 48 10.97 13.94 22.66
N VAL A 49 10.70 13.05 23.58
CA VAL A 49 10.03 13.39 24.85
C VAL A 49 11.11 13.44 25.93
N SER A 50 11.33 14.62 26.49
CA SER A 50 12.21 14.80 27.63
C SER A 50 11.38 15.07 28.88
N LEU A 51 11.62 14.31 29.93
CA LEU A 51 10.95 14.44 31.21
C LEU A 51 11.91 15.07 32.20
N TYR A 52 11.46 16.08 32.88
CA TYR A 52 12.27 16.76 33.93
C TYR A 52 11.44 16.98 35.19
N LYS A 53 12.09 16.92 36.31
CA LYS A 53 11.48 17.15 37.63
C LYS A 53 11.77 18.57 38.05
N ASP A 54 10.73 19.28 38.42
CA ASP A 54 10.81 20.60 39.10
C ASP A 54 9.99 20.54 40.38
N LEU A 55 10.64 20.71 41.49
CA LEU A 55 10.09 20.47 42.83
C LEU A 55 9.50 19.03 42.92
N ASP A 56 8.21 18.92 43.20
CA ASP A 56 7.52 17.63 43.36
C ASP A 56 6.72 17.22 42.11
N LYS A 57 6.85 17.97 41.00
CA LYS A 57 6.13 17.73 39.77
C LYS A 57 7.01 17.26 38.64
N LEU A 58 6.48 16.38 37.81
CA LEU A 58 7.10 15.92 36.59
C LEU A 58 6.49 16.67 35.40
N PHE A 59 7.36 17.22 34.56
CA PHE A 59 7.00 17.90 33.33
C PHE A 59 7.59 17.19 32.13
N TYR A 60 6.95 17.32 31.00
CA TYR A 60 7.47 16.86 29.73
C TYR A 60 7.75 18.02 28.77
N VAL A 61 8.74 17.83 27.93
CA VAL A 61 9.00 18.64 26.74
C VAL A 61 9.05 17.70 25.56
N LEU A 62 8.16 17.89 24.61
CA LEU A 62 8.18 17.19 23.32
C LEU A 62 8.83 18.16 22.34
N SER A 63 9.91 17.75 21.70
CA SER A 63 10.70 18.61 20.80
C SER A 63 11.29 17.84 19.64
N THR A 64 11.70 18.57 18.61
CA THR A 64 12.47 18.02 17.48
C THR A 64 13.56 19.00 17.08
N PRO A 65 14.81 18.54 16.93
CA PRO A 65 15.88 19.31 16.30
C PRO A 65 15.74 19.37 14.77
N ASN A 66 14.86 18.59 14.18
CA ASN A 66 14.70 18.51 12.75
C ASN A 66 13.67 19.54 12.25
N HIS A 67 14.14 20.58 11.55
CA HIS A 67 13.27 21.62 10.99
C HIS A 67 12.17 21.11 10.04
N HIS A 68 12.38 19.95 9.39
CA HIS A 68 11.38 19.35 8.52
C HIS A 68 10.19 18.73 9.27
N THR A 69 10.30 18.49 10.56
CA THR A 69 9.22 17.94 11.42
C THR A 69 8.41 19.00 12.13
N GLY A 70 8.72 20.27 11.94
CA GLY A 70 7.96 21.36 12.56
C GLY A 70 6.46 21.29 12.33
N ASN A 71 6.01 20.83 11.15
CA ASN A 71 4.59 20.65 10.85
C ASN A 71 3.96 19.53 11.69
N LEU A 72 4.69 18.47 12.02
CA LEU A 72 4.19 17.40 12.87
C LEU A 72 3.96 17.90 14.30
N ILE A 73 4.90 18.67 14.85
CA ILE A 73 4.76 19.29 16.17
C ILE A 73 3.57 20.28 16.20
N ARG A 74 3.39 21.10 15.17
CA ARG A 74 2.21 21.99 15.06
C ARG A 74 0.91 21.21 15.03
N ASN A 75 0.88 20.13 14.26
CA ASN A 75 -0.30 19.29 14.14
C ASN A 75 -0.61 18.58 15.47
N LEU A 76 0.39 18.07 16.17
CA LEU A 76 0.23 17.50 17.52
C LEU A 76 -0.32 18.53 18.49
N SER A 77 0.23 19.74 18.49
CA SER A 77 -0.29 20.86 19.30
C SER A 77 -1.76 21.12 19.02
N THR A 78 -2.13 21.26 17.75
CA THR A 78 -3.52 21.59 17.36
C THR A 78 -4.50 20.45 17.68
N ILE A 79 -4.12 19.21 17.38
CA ILE A 79 -5.02 18.05 17.49
C ILE A 79 -5.21 17.65 18.95
N CYS A 80 -4.12 17.70 19.74
CA CYS A 80 -4.13 17.32 21.15
C CYS A 80 -4.47 18.49 22.10
N GLY A 81 -4.69 19.69 21.57
CA GLY A 81 -4.95 20.88 22.38
C GLY A 81 -3.77 21.29 23.25
N LEU A 82 -2.53 20.97 22.86
CA LEU A 82 -1.33 21.21 23.64
C LEU A 82 -0.70 22.58 23.33
N PRO A 83 -0.20 23.34 24.33
CA PRO A 83 0.41 24.64 24.09
C PRO A 83 1.71 24.50 23.29
N LEU A 84 1.81 25.25 22.21
CA LEU A 84 2.98 25.31 21.34
C LEU A 84 3.79 26.57 21.65
N SER A 85 5.09 26.43 21.75
CA SER A 85 6.04 27.54 21.86
C SER A 85 7.22 27.30 20.89
N GLU A 86 7.95 28.38 20.61
CA GLU A 86 9.23 28.32 19.91
C GLU A 86 10.33 28.67 20.92
N ASN A 87 11.39 27.91 20.94
CA ASN A 87 12.53 28.20 21.81
C ASN A 87 13.53 29.17 21.12
N ASP A 88 14.58 29.59 21.88
CA ASP A 88 15.58 30.54 21.41
C ASP A 88 16.38 30.05 20.18
N ASP A 89 16.34 28.74 19.89
CA ASP A 89 17.00 28.14 18.73
C ASP A 89 16.04 27.96 17.55
N GLY A 90 14.82 28.50 17.62
CA GLY A 90 13.81 28.41 16.58
C GLY A 90 13.13 27.03 16.49
N MET A 91 13.26 26.16 17.49
CA MET A 91 12.60 24.86 17.51
C MET A 91 11.20 24.96 18.10
N LEU A 92 10.26 24.25 17.51
CA LEU A 92 8.91 24.12 18.01
C LEU A 92 8.86 23.13 19.17
N VAL A 93 8.26 23.55 20.27
CA VAL A 93 8.24 22.79 21.53
C VAL A 93 6.82 22.74 22.09
N ILE A 94 6.40 21.56 22.55
CA ILE A 94 5.21 21.35 23.34
C ILE A 94 5.65 21.03 24.78
N LYS A 95 5.05 21.73 25.77
CA LYS A 95 5.33 21.49 27.20
C LYS A 95 4.05 21.17 27.94
N GLY A 96 4.12 20.27 28.92
CA GLY A 96 3.01 19.94 29.78
C GLY A 96 3.46 19.30 31.07
N GLU A 97 2.55 19.23 32.04
CA GLU A 97 2.73 18.49 33.30
C GLU A 97 2.30 17.03 33.10
N VAL A 98 3.09 16.10 33.66
CA VAL A 98 2.73 14.69 33.69
C VAL A 98 2.01 14.42 35.01
N PRO A 99 0.71 14.08 35.01
CA PRO A 99 -0.02 13.83 36.25
C PRO A 99 0.53 12.59 36.96
N CYS A 100 0.68 12.68 38.30
CA CYS A 100 1.03 11.53 39.10
C CYS A 100 -0.22 10.73 39.44
N PHE A 101 -0.14 9.41 39.36
CA PHE A 101 -1.18 8.53 39.86
C PHE A 101 -0.56 7.41 40.72
N VAL A 102 -1.37 6.86 41.64
CA VAL A 102 -0.97 5.70 42.45
C VAL A 102 -1.64 4.47 41.84
N ASP A 103 -0.83 3.49 41.43
CA ASP A 103 -1.36 2.25 40.88
C ASP A 103 -1.84 1.31 42.03
N SER A 104 -2.52 0.22 41.65
CA SER A 104 -3.06 -0.77 42.61
C SER A 104 -1.99 -1.55 43.39
N SER A 105 -0.71 -1.41 43.06
CA SER A 105 0.44 -2.02 43.73
C SER A 105 1.14 -1.08 44.73
N ASN A 106 0.60 0.10 44.98
CA ASN A 106 1.17 1.16 45.79
C ASN A 106 2.47 1.77 45.27
N LEU A 107 2.72 1.59 43.96
CA LEU A 107 3.81 2.27 43.28
C LEU A 107 3.27 3.58 42.66
N GLU A 108 3.91 4.69 42.98
CA GLU A 108 3.63 5.94 42.29
C GLU A 108 4.20 5.88 40.86
N ALA A 109 3.38 6.21 39.89
CA ALA A 109 3.78 6.35 38.52
C ALA A 109 3.26 7.65 37.92
N TYR A 110 4.00 8.20 36.96
CA TYR A 110 3.59 9.36 36.18
C TYR A 110 3.04 8.88 34.84
N VAL A 111 1.85 9.35 34.46
CA VAL A 111 1.24 9.02 33.19
C VAL A 111 1.50 10.12 32.19
N PHE A 112 2.29 9.81 31.16
CA PHE A 112 2.50 10.72 30.03
C PHE A 112 1.37 10.55 29.01
N THR A 113 0.67 11.63 28.70
CA THR A 113 -0.41 11.64 27.72
C THR A 113 -0.16 12.65 26.61
N LEU A 114 -0.65 12.36 25.41
CA LEU A 114 -0.81 13.30 24.30
C LEU A 114 -2.30 13.47 24.01
N GLY A 115 -2.88 14.58 24.44
CA GLY A 115 -4.32 14.73 24.48
C GLY A 115 -4.95 13.64 25.37
N ASP A 116 -5.91 12.92 24.84
CA ASP A 116 -6.61 11.83 25.55
C ASP A 116 -5.89 10.48 25.45
N ILE A 117 -4.72 10.43 24.81
CA ILE A 117 -3.99 9.18 24.59
C ILE A 117 -2.93 9.00 25.66
N GLU A 118 -3.07 7.97 26.47
CA GLU A 118 -2.03 7.53 27.38
C GLU A 118 -0.87 6.90 26.60
N VAL A 119 0.30 7.54 26.65
CA VAL A 119 1.49 7.13 25.90
C VAL A 119 2.41 6.24 26.73
N ALA A 120 2.66 6.60 27.98
CA ALA A 120 3.58 5.88 28.84
C ALA A 120 3.25 6.04 30.32
N SER A 121 3.55 5.03 31.14
CA SER A 121 3.72 5.17 32.59
C SER A 121 5.21 5.23 32.93
N ILE A 122 5.60 6.22 33.73
CA ILE A 122 7.00 6.49 34.08
C ILE A 122 7.13 6.31 35.58
N PHE A 123 8.03 5.45 36.02
CA PHE A 123 8.24 5.12 37.40
C PHE A 123 9.32 6.04 38.05
N PRO A 124 9.37 6.14 39.40
CA PRO A 124 10.33 7.00 40.11
C PRO A 124 11.81 6.67 39.81
N ASP A 125 12.11 5.47 39.38
CA ASP A 125 13.45 5.05 38.98
C ASP A 125 13.83 5.48 37.52
N GLY A 126 12.93 6.16 36.84
CA GLY A 126 13.08 6.59 35.46
C GLY A 126 12.77 5.52 34.41
N SER A 127 12.34 4.32 34.82
CA SER A 127 11.87 3.31 33.90
C SER A 127 10.54 3.72 33.24
N VAL A 128 10.33 3.32 32.01
CA VAL A 128 9.17 3.69 31.19
C VAL A 128 8.43 2.44 30.73
N ASP A 129 7.16 2.33 31.13
CA ASP A 129 6.23 1.34 30.59
C ASP A 129 5.36 2.00 29.52
N LEU A 130 5.52 1.56 28.29
CA LEU A 130 4.85 2.15 27.14
C LEU A 130 3.43 1.61 27.01
N LYS A 131 2.45 2.52 27.05
CA LYS A 131 1.01 2.23 27.00
C LYS A 131 0.45 2.32 25.59
N ALA A 132 1.04 3.16 24.74
CA ALA A 132 0.61 3.35 23.37
C ALA A 132 1.78 3.23 22.40
N THR A 133 1.51 2.66 21.23
CA THR A 133 2.43 2.67 20.10
C THR A 133 2.20 3.90 19.23
N ILE A 134 3.18 4.26 18.41
CA ILE A 134 2.99 5.30 17.40
C ILE A 134 1.79 5.00 16.48
N PRO A 135 1.50 3.75 16.04
CA PRO A 135 0.26 3.44 15.32
C PRO A 135 -1.02 3.84 16.06
N ALA A 136 -1.09 3.64 17.38
CA ALA A 136 -2.25 4.04 18.18
C ALA A 136 -2.42 5.57 18.21
N ILE A 137 -1.33 6.30 18.45
CA ILE A 137 -1.30 7.77 18.42
C ILE A 137 -1.73 8.25 17.02
N ALA A 138 -1.10 7.74 15.97
CA ALA A 138 -1.43 8.08 14.59
C ALA A 138 -2.90 7.89 14.27
N LYS A 139 -3.50 6.78 14.71
CA LYS A 139 -4.90 6.52 14.45
C LYS A 139 -5.83 7.49 15.15
N THR A 140 -5.61 7.79 16.42
CA THR A 140 -6.44 8.76 17.15
C THR A 140 -6.34 10.13 16.47
N LEU A 141 -5.13 10.54 16.10
CA LEU A 141 -4.91 11.79 15.37
C LEU A 141 -5.60 11.78 14.00
N MET A 142 -5.52 10.67 13.25
CA MET A 142 -6.20 10.52 11.96
C MET A 142 -7.72 10.48 12.07
N SER A 143 -8.27 10.00 13.19
CA SER A 143 -9.71 10.03 13.43
C SER A 143 -10.23 11.46 13.69
N GLN A 144 -9.38 12.33 14.20
CA GLN A 144 -9.70 13.72 14.51
C GLN A 144 -9.49 14.65 13.32
N THR A 145 -8.48 14.37 12.47
CA THR A 145 -8.25 15.14 11.24
C THR A 145 -7.93 14.21 10.06
N LYS A 146 -8.74 14.28 9.01
CA LYS A 146 -8.58 13.45 7.80
C LYS A 146 -7.31 13.72 7.00
N ASN A 147 -6.59 14.79 7.28
CA ASN A 147 -5.41 15.22 6.53
C ASN A 147 -4.10 14.97 7.28
N TYR A 148 -4.17 14.49 8.52
CA TYR A 148 -3.01 14.28 9.32
C TYR A 148 -2.47 12.87 9.13
N GLN A 149 -1.19 12.76 8.78
CA GLN A 149 -0.52 11.49 8.55
C GLN A 149 0.82 11.46 9.28
N LEU A 150 0.97 10.54 10.23
CA LEU A 150 2.24 10.27 10.89
C LEU A 150 3.13 9.36 10.06
N ASP A 151 4.40 9.69 9.96
CA ASP A 151 5.41 8.76 9.49
C ASP A 151 5.82 7.84 10.63
N LEU A 152 5.61 6.55 10.45
CA LEU A 152 5.86 5.53 11.45
C LEU A 152 7.07 4.64 11.12
N SER A 153 7.94 5.09 10.21
CA SER A 153 9.03 4.26 9.69
C SER A 153 10.06 3.85 10.77
N LYS A 154 10.20 4.66 11.83
CA LYS A 154 11.06 4.33 12.96
C LYS A 154 10.34 4.56 14.28
N THR A 155 10.33 3.59 15.16
CA THR A 155 9.89 3.72 16.54
C THR A 155 11.00 3.36 17.50
N ILE A 156 11.04 4.06 18.62
CA ILE A 156 12.06 3.83 19.67
C ILE A 156 11.76 2.60 20.53
N PHE A 157 10.56 2.07 20.41
CA PHE A 157 10.10 0.97 21.28
C PHE A 157 10.79 -0.36 21.01
N LYS A 158 11.41 -0.49 19.83
CA LYS A 158 12.03 -1.74 19.34
C LYS A 158 13.04 -2.39 20.29
N THR A 159 13.76 -1.58 21.07
CA THR A 159 14.80 -2.09 21.97
C THR A 159 14.30 -2.40 23.36
N GLN A 160 13.30 -1.65 23.85
CA GLN A 160 12.81 -1.77 25.23
C GLN A 160 11.86 -2.95 25.43
N ILE A 161 11.06 -3.30 24.40
CA ILE A 161 10.04 -4.32 24.49
C ILE A 161 10.40 -5.64 23.83
N LYS A 162 11.61 -5.75 23.29
CA LYS A 162 12.11 -6.95 22.61
C LYS A 162 12.00 -8.25 23.42
N LYS A 163 12.00 -8.15 24.75
CA LYS A 163 11.89 -9.31 25.64
C LYS A 163 10.50 -9.95 25.65
N ASP A 164 9.46 -9.14 25.41
CA ASP A 164 8.06 -9.54 25.53
C ASP A 164 7.43 -9.90 24.17
N ILE A 165 8.21 -9.76 23.09
CA ILE A 165 7.74 -10.07 21.74
C ILE A 165 7.55 -11.58 21.59
N LYS A 166 6.34 -11.97 21.23
CA LYS A 166 5.94 -13.37 21.08
C LYS A 166 6.18 -13.89 19.67
N PHE A 167 5.93 -13.09 18.65
CA PHE A 167 6.00 -13.51 17.25
C PHE A 167 7.44 -13.54 16.73
N ARG A 168 7.71 -14.52 15.87
CA ARG A 168 9.03 -14.82 15.33
C ARG A 168 9.05 -14.93 13.82
N ALA A 169 7.91 -14.64 13.17
CA ALA A 169 7.79 -14.68 11.72
C ALA A 169 7.16 -13.41 11.14
N ASP A 170 7.43 -13.17 9.87
CA ASP A 170 6.66 -12.28 9.02
C ASP A 170 6.05 -13.11 7.89
N LEU A 171 4.78 -13.49 8.05
CA LEU A 171 4.11 -14.44 7.17
C LEU A 171 3.34 -13.77 6.04
N HIS A 172 3.16 -12.45 6.08
CA HIS A 172 2.52 -11.69 5.03
C HIS A 172 3.28 -10.40 4.76
N THR A 173 4.13 -10.46 3.76
CA THR A 173 4.90 -9.30 3.34
C THR A 173 5.27 -9.37 1.86
N HIS A 174 5.61 -8.22 1.26
CA HIS A 174 5.95 -8.08 -0.14
C HIS A 174 7.38 -7.57 -0.31
N MET A 175 8.16 -8.19 -1.21
CA MET A 175 9.56 -7.83 -1.47
C MET A 175 9.75 -6.33 -1.74
N ASN A 176 8.79 -5.72 -2.42
CA ASN A 176 8.87 -4.33 -2.84
C ASN A 176 8.70 -3.32 -1.68
N GLY A 177 8.34 -3.74 -0.48
CA GLY A 177 8.07 -2.85 0.65
C GLY A 177 8.90 -3.11 1.90
N ASN A 178 9.90 -4.01 1.83
CA ASN A 178 10.58 -4.52 3.02
C ASN A 178 11.82 -3.75 3.47
N LEU A 179 12.39 -2.90 2.61
CA LEU A 179 13.61 -2.16 2.94
C LEU A 179 13.30 -0.70 3.25
N PRO A 180 13.89 -0.14 4.33
CA PRO A 180 13.83 1.28 4.63
C PRO A 180 14.35 2.13 3.46
N GLY A 181 13.82 3.35 3.33
CA GLY A 181 14.20 4.28 2.27
C GLY A 181 15.70 4.55 2.24
N ASP A 182 16.34 4.67 3.39
CA ASP A 182 17.79 4.89 3.50
C ASP A 182 18.61 3.73 2.94
N VAL A 183 18.17 2.50 3.22
CA VAL A 183 18.83 1.30 2.66
C VAL A 183 18.65 1.24 1.16
N LEU A 184 17.46 1.55 0.64
CA LEU A 184 17.21 1.59 -0.81
C LEU A 184 18.04 2.67 -1.50
N ILE A 185 18.14 3.86 -0.90
CA ILE A 185 18.99 4.95 -1.42
C ILE A 185 20.44 4.52 -1.42
N ALA A 186 20.95 3.96 -0.32
CA ALA A 186 22.32 3.50 -0.20
C ALA A 186 22.63 2.39 -1.23
N LEU A 187 21.75 1.40 -1.37
CA LEU A 187 21.87 0.35 -2.41
C LEU A 187 21.88 0.96 -3.82
N GLY A 188 21.00 1.93 -4.06
CA GLY A 188 20.92 2.63 -5.35
C GLY A 188 22.20 3.39 -5.68
N ILE A 189 22.83 4.03 -4.70
CA ILE A 189 24.12 4.71 -4.86
C ILE A 189 25.22 3.68 -5.09
N TYR A 190 25.33 2.66 -4.23
CA TYR A 190 26.40 1.65 -4.31
C TYR A 190 26.37 0.89 -5.64
N HIS A 191 25.20 0.38 -6.04
CA HIS A 191 24.99 -0.35 -7.31
C HIS A 191 24.75 0.58 -8.49
N GLN A 192 24.84 1.89 -8.29
CA GLN A 192 24.76 2.90 -9.36
C GLN A 192 23.56 2.68 -10.31
N ILE A 193 22.37 2.59 -9.75
CA ILE A 193 21.15 2.34 -10.51
C ILE A 193 20.80 3.45 -11.47
N ARG A 194 20.05 3.14 -12.53
CA ARG A 194 19.45 4.13 -13.44
C ARG A 194 18.26 4.80 -12.79
N TYR A 195 18.38 6.10 -12.50
CA TYR A 195 17.30 6.86 -11.90
C TYR A 195 16.58 7.72 -12.96
N PRO A 196 15.24 7.54 -13.14
CA PRO A 196 14.53 8.16 -14.26
C PRO A 196 14.35 9.67 -14.11
N LEU A 197 14.49 10.40 -15.21
CA LEU A 197 14.22 11.85 -15.30
C LEU A 197 12.79 12.21 -14.83
N TYR A 198 11.82 11.30 -15.02
CA TYR A 198 10.47 11.53 -14.54
C TYR A 198 10.42 11.83 -13.05
N TYR A 199 11.12 11.04 -12.21
CA TYR A 199 11.14 11.24 -10.77
C TYR A 199 11.99 12.43 -10.34
N ILE A 200 13.06 12.74 -11.07
CA ILE A 200 13.84 13.97 -10.87
C ILE A 200 12.93 15.19 -10.98
N ARG A 201 12.15 15.28 -12.05
CA ARG A 201 11.22 16.38 -12.29
C ARG A 201 10.06 16.39 -11.30
N LYS A 202 9.48 15.22 -11.03
CA LYS A 202 8.33 15.08 -10.13
C LYS A 202 8.66 15.50 -8.70
N LEU A 203 9.88 15.25 -8.26
CA LEU A 203 10.38 15.59 -6.93
C LEU A 203 11.09 16.94 -6.89
N ASP A 204 11.22 17.62 -8.02
CA ASP A 204 12.04 18.85 -8.14
C ASP A 204 13.43 18.64 -7.54
N LEU A 205 14.12 17.57 -7.93
CA LEU A 205 15.49 17.33 -7.51
C LEU A 205 16.42 18.32 -8.15
N LYS A 206 17.40 18.78 -7.43
CA LYS A 206 18.39 19.75 -7.95
C LYS A 206 19.52 19.02 -8.66
N LEU A 207 19.86 19.52 -9.83
CA LEU A 207 20.94 19.01 -10.67
C LEU A 207 22.03 20.06 -10.78
N THR A 208 23.25 19.63 -11.04
CA THR A 208 24.29 20.55 -11.54
C THR A 208 24.06 20.84 -13.01
N ASP A 209 24.59 21.97 -13.53
CA ASP A 209 24.46 22.34 -14.95
C ASP A 209 24.97 21.23 -15.87
N ALA A 210 26.04 20.56 -15.48
CA ALA A 210 26.61 19.44 -16.24
C ALA A 210 25.66 18.21 -16.28
N GLN A 211 25.01 17.88 -15.17
CA GLN A 211 24.03 16.81 -15.08
C GLN A 211 22.79 17.14 -15.93
N GLU A 212 22.28 18.35 -15.80
CA GLU A 212 21.12 18.79 -16.57
C GLU A 212 21.37 18.74 -18.07
N LYS A 213 22.51 19.26 -18.53
CA LYS A 213 22.92 19.23 -19.93
C LYS A 213 22.96 17.79 -20.47
N ARG A 214 23.64 16.87 -19.76
CA ARG A 214 23.70 15.45 -20.18
C ARG A 214 22.31 14.81 -20.25
N LEU A 215 21.45 15.06 -19.28
CA LEU A 215 20.09 14.52 -19.27
C LEU A 215 19.25 15.08 -20.44
N LEU A 216 19.36 16.36 -20.77
CA LEU A 216 18.64 16.95 -21.89
C LEU A 216 19.11 16.37 -23.23
N GLU A 217 20.41 16.18 -23.42
CA GLU A 217 20.98 15.52 -24.61
C GLU A 217 20.49 14.08 -24.74
N GLN A 218 20.50 13.33 -23.63
CA GLN A 218 19.99 11.96 -23.61
C GLN A 218 18.49 11.91 -23.90
N ARG A 219 17.70 12.80 -23.26
CA ARG A 219 16.27 12.92 -23.51
C ARG A 219 15.94 13.17 -24.98
N ALA A 220 16.71 14.01 -25.65
CA ALA A 220 16.55 14.25 -27.08
C ALA A 220 16.81 12.99 -27.93
N LYS A 221 17.81 12.18 -27.55
CA LYS A 221 18.06 10.87 -28.20
C LYS A 221 16.93 9.89 -27.97
N VAL A 222 16.44 9.78 -26.72
CA VAL A 222 15.32 8.91 -26.34
C VAL A 222 14.03 9.34 -27.07
N ALA A 223 13.75 10.64 -27.17
CA ALA A 223 12.56 11.15 -27.85
C ALA A 223 12.46 10.66 -29.31
N ARG A 224 13.60 10.55 -30.01
CA ARG A 224 13.64 10.04 -31.40
C ARG A 224 13.18 8.60 -31.51
N GLN A 225 13.38 7.78 -30.49
CA GLN A 225 12.96 6.37 -30.48
C GLN A 225 11.44 6.21 -30.39
N PHE A 226 10.72 7.25 -29.89
CA PHE A 226 9.27 7.21 -29.70
C PHE A 226 8.49 7.95 -30.79
N VAL A 227 9.13 8.49 -31.83
CA VAL A 227 8.45 9.23 -32.93
C VAL A 227 7.36 8.39 -33.61
N THR A 228 7.60 7.08 -33.74
CA THR A 228 6.66 6.13 -34.41
C THR A 228 5.73 5.41 -33.42
N SER A 229 5.77 5.74 -32.13
CA SER A 229 5.03 4.99 -31.10
C SER A 229 3.52 5.23 -31.07
N GLY A 230 3.02 6.22 -31.81
CA GLY A 230 1.61 6.65 -31.73
C GLY A 230 1.21 7.36 -30.45
N LEU A 231 2.13 7.53 -29.48
CA LEU A 231 1.91 8.24 -28.23
C LEU A 231 1.93 9.75 -28.46
N GLN A 232 1.11 10.49 -27.70
CA GLN A 232 1.00 11.95 -27.81
C GLN A 232 0.90 12.62 -26.43
N GLY A 233 1.20 13.92 -26.36
CA GLY A 233 1.04 14.76 -25.20
C GLY A 233 1.75 14.22 -23.95
N LYS A 234 1.07 14.26 -22.81
CA LYS A 234 1.62 13.85 -21.51
C LYS A 234 2.08 12.39 -21.46
N TYR A 235 1.50 11.49 -22.26
CA TYR A 235 1.89 10.08 -22.31
C TYR A 235 3.21 9.88 -23.02
N LEU A 236 3.42 10.60 -24.12
CA LEU A 236 4.70 10.61 -24.83
C LEU A 236 5.79 11.20 -23.94
N ASP A 237 5.51 12.36 -23.31
CA ASP A 237 6.46 12.99 -22.37
C ASP A 237 6.80 12.06 -21.20
N ARG A 238 5.81 11.40 -20.61
CA ARG A 238 6.03 10.41 -19.56
C ARG A 238 6.95 9.28 -20.04
N ARG A 239 6.68 8.69 -21.20
CA ARG A 239 7.50 7.60 -21.76
C ARG A 239 8.93 8.03 -22.01
N ILE A 240 9.14 9.21 -22.57
CA ILE A 240 10.48 9.76 -22.81
C ILE A 240 11.21 9.93 -21.46
N ASN A 241 10.55 10.53 -20.47
CA ASN A 241 11.16 10.80 -19.17
C ASN A 241 11.40 9.53 -18.34
N ASP A 242 10.55 8.50 -18.45
CA ASP A 242 10.76 7.20 -17.82
C ASP A 242 11.94 6.42 -18.42
N ASN A 243 12.33 6.73 -19.68
CA ASN A 243 13.44 6.09 -20.38
C ASN A 243 14.69 6.99 -20.52
N THR A 244 14.67 8.15 -19.87
CA THR A 244 15.85 9.02 -19.71
C THR A 244 16.36 8.87 -18.29
N PHE A 245 17.63 8.54 -18.11
CA PHE A 245 18.18 8.17 -16.81
C PHE A 245 19.43 8.95 -16.48
N ILE A 246 19.66 9.15 -15.18
CA ILE A 246 20.96 9.50 -14.61
C ILE A 246 21.48 8.32 -13.80
N ASN A 247 22.79 8.20 -13.67
CA ASN A 247 23.40 7.34 -12.68
C ASN A 247 23.07 7.90 -11.28
N PHE A 248 22.44 7.07 -10.43
CA PHE A 248 21.98 7.54 -9.12
C PHE A 248 23.12 7.99 -8.20
N ALA A 249 24.27 7.33 -8.29
CA ALA A 249 25.46 7.78 -7.58
C ALA A 249 25.97 9.14 -8.11
N ASP A 250 25.90 9.36 -9.44
CA ASP A 250 26.25 10.67 -10.02
C ASP A 250 25.33 11.78 -9.50
N LEU A 251 24.03 11.52 -9.41
CA LEU A 251 23.04 12.47 -8.89
C LEU A 251 23.38 12.95 -7.45
N ILE A 252 23.98 12.08 -6.64
CA ILE A 252 24.27 12.36 -5.23
C ILE A 252 25.74 12.75 -5.02
N LEU A 253 26.69 11.91 -5.46
CA LEU A 253 28.12 12.07 -5.13
C LEU A 253 28.82 13.18 -5.92
N ASN A 254 28.35 13.48 -7.12
CA ASN A 254 28.84 14.59 -7.93
C ASN A 254 27.95 15.85 -7.81
N ASN A 255 27.14 15.92 -6.74
CA ASN A 255 26.23 17.01 -6.46
C ASN A 255 26.05 17.20 -4.95
N LEU A 256 27.17 17.24 -4.21
CA LEU A 256 27.18 17.23 -2.74
C LEU A 256 26.44 18.42 -2.14
N ASP A 257 26.47 19.58 -2.79
CA ASP A 257 25.78 20.80 -2.31
C ASP A 257 24.27 20.64 -2.23
N ASN A 258 23.70 19.77 -3.06
CA ASN A 258 22.25 19.48 -3.09
C ASN A 258 21.92 18.06 -2.59
N ALA A 259 22.93 17.27 -2.18
CA ALA A 259 22.76 15.86 -1.86
C ALA A 259 21.76 15.65 -0.72
N GLU A 260 21.87 16.40 0.38
CA GLU A 260 20.97 16.30 1.53
C GLU A 260 19.51 16.54 1.11
N MET A 261 19.27 17.65 0.44
CA MET A 261 17.92 18.00 -0.04
C MET A 261 17.35 16.93 -1.00
N ASN A 262 18.17 16.46 -1.95
CA ASN A 262 17.79 15.42 -2.88
C ASN A 262 17.47 14.11 -2.15
N ILE A 263 18.30 13.68 -1.21
CA ILE A 263 18.09 12.48 -0.39
C ILE A 263 16.79 12.59 0.41
N VAL A 264 16.56 13.71 1.09
CA VAL A 264 15.32 13.96 1.86
C VAL A 264 14.08 13.85 0.96
N LYS A 265 14.12 14.46 -0.22
CA LYS A 265 12.99 14.39 -1.18
C LYS A 265 12.76 12.96 -1.69
N ILE A 266 13.83 12.23 -2.01
CA ILE A 266 13.76 10.83 -2.47
C ILE A 266 13.24 9.95 -1.34
N ARG A 267 13.79 10.06 -0.12
CA ARG A 267 13.32 9.35 1.07
C ARG A 267 11.82 9.59 1.30
N GLY A 268 11.39 10.84 1.28
CA GLY A 268 9.98 11.21 1.42
C GLY A 268 9.07 10.68 0.31
N SER A 269 9.59 10.42 -0.89
CA SER A 269 8.82 9.80 -1.97
C SER A 269 8.61 8.30 -1.74
N LEU A 270 9.50 7.65 -1.01
CA LEU A 270 9.44 6.24 -0.68
C LEU A 270 8.51 5.95 0.51
N ALA A 271 8.31 6.89 1.41
CA ALA A 271 7.38 6.74 2.53
C ALA A 271 5.91 6.83 2.07
N VAL A 272 5.03 6.03 2.70
CA VAL A 272 3.58 6.10 2.42
C VAL A 272 3.01 7.43 2.87
N ILE A 273 3.59 7.99 3.93
CA ILE A 273 3.13 9.22 4.57
C ILE A 273 4.26 10.23 4.60
N LYS A 274 3.97 11.44 4.15
CA LYS A 274 4.88 12.57 4.22
C LYS A 274 4.11 13.85 4.50
N ASP A 275 4.49 14.59 5.54
CA ASP A 275 4.14 15.98 5.84
C ASP A 275 2.71 16.43 5.40
N GLY A 276 1.71 15.56 5.60
CA GLY A 276 0.32 15.83 5.26
C GLY A 276 -0.01 15.92 3.75
N GLN A 277 0.97 15.75 2.86
CA GLN A 277 0.74 15.74 1.41
C GLN A 277 1.45 14.56 0.74
N ALA A 278 0.68 13.64 0.18
CA ALA A 278 1.24 12.57 -0.65
C ALA A 278 1.76 13.16 -1.97
N VAL A 279 3.07 13.17 -2.17
CA VAL A 279 3.71 13.56 -3.44
C VAL A 279 3.35 12.58 -4.54
N PHE A 280 3.18 11.29 -4.16
CA PHE A 280 2.81 10.21 -5.06
C PHE A 280 1.57 9.49 -4.56
N THR A 281 0.78 8.98 -5.49
CA THR A 281 -0.26 7.98 -5.19
C THR A 281 0.40 6.69 -4.70
N ASN A 282 -0.34 5.85 -3.98
CA ASN A 282 0.18 4.54 -3.56
C ASN A 282 0.66 3.70 -4.75
N LEU A 283 -0.04 3.78 -5.90
CA LEU A 283 0.36 3.11 -7.12
C LEU A 283 1.72 3.61 -7.64
N GLU A 284 1.95 4.92 -7.66
CA GLU A 284 3.24 5.49 -8.06
C GLU A 284 4.37 5.11 -7.12
N LYS A 285 4.11 5.06 -5.81
CA LYS A 285 5.09 4.59 -4.81
C LYS A 285 5.45 3.13 -5.01
N VAL A 286 4.45 2.26 -5.17
CA VAL A 286 4.70 0.84 -5.50
C VAL A 286 5.49 0.70 -6.78
N TYR A 287 5.22 1.54 -7.79
CA TYR A 287 5.97 1.55 -9.04
C TYR A 287 7.43 1.98 -8.84
N LEU A 288 7.66 3.04 -8.06
CA LEU A 288 9.00 3.52 -7.72
C LEU A 288 9.81 2.44 -6.99
N TYR A 289 9.25 1.85 -5.95
CA TYR A 289 9.87 0.73 -5.25
C TYR A 289 10.20 -0.42 -6.19
N ARG A 290 9.22 -0.86 -6.98
CA ARG A 290 9.34 -2.06 -7.79
C ARG A 290 10.29 -1.91 -8.97
N TYR A 291 10.17 -0.82 -9.74
CA TYR A 291 10.88 -0.68 -11.02
C TYR A 291 12.13 0.17 -10.94
N VAL A 292 12.21 1.08 -9.98
CA VAL A 292 13.39 1.93 -9.84
C VAL A 292 14.39 1.33 -8.84
N PHE A 293 13.92 0.89 -7.67
CA PHE A 293 14.80 0.39 -6.62
C PHE A 293 14.88 -1.14 -6.55
N CYS A 294 13.78 -1.89 -6.69
CA CYS A 294 13.84 -3.35 -6.56
C CYS A 294 14.26 -4.08 -7.84
N LYS A 295 13.84 -3.59 -8.99
CA LYS A 295 14.25 -4.10 -10.31
C LYS A 295 15.23 -3.16 -11.00
N ALA A 296 15.99 -2.45 -10.25
CA ALA A 296 16.97 -1.52 -10.73
C ALA A 296 17.95 -2.17 -11.69
N ARG A 297 18.26 -1.44 -12.76
CA ARG A 297 19.36 -1.78 -13.67
C ARG A 297 20.53 -0.87 -13.38
N GLU A 298 21.71 -1.41 -13.36
CA GLU A 298 22.94 -0.62 -13.23
C GLU A 298 23.11 0.33 -14.41
N SER A 299 23.76 1.46 -14.16
CA SER A 299 24.12 2.43 -15.20
C SER A 299 25.20 1.86 -16.12
N GLU A 300 25.17 2.24 -17.40
CA GLU A 300 26.15 1.80 -18.39
C GLU A 300 27.54 2.40 -18.12
N GLU A 301 27.57 3.64 -17.62
CA GLU A 301 28.78 4.33 -17.20
C GLU A 301 28.80 4.40 -15.66
N LEU A 302 29.79 3.72 -15.06
CA LEU A 302 30.00 3.74 -13.62
C LEU A 302 30.90 4.92 -13.24
N ILE A 303 30.57 5.55 -12.13
CA ILE A 303 31.37 6.62 -11.51
C ILE A 303 32.17 6.10 -10.34
N ASN A 304 33.20 6.85 -9.96
CA ASN A 304 33.98 6.56 -8.77
C ASN A 304 33.18 6.89 -7.49
N LEU A 305 33.19 5.98 -6.51
CA LEU A 305 32.49 6.10 -5.24
C LEU A 305 33.31 6.79 -4.14
N ASN A 306 34.42 7.44 -4.47
CA ASN A 306 35.34 8.03 -3.45
C ASN A 306 34.68 9.07 -2.54
N ASN A 307 33.61 9.73 -2.96
CA ASN A 307 32.96 10.78 -2.21
C ASN A 307 31.88 10.28 -1.21
N ILE A 308 31.74 8.98 -1.00
CA ILE A 308 30.72 8.41 -0.09
C ILE A 308 30.85 8.99 1.34
N SER A 309 32.07 9.17 1.82
CA SER A 309 32.31 9.73 3.16
C SER A 309 31.87 11.20 3.30
N GLN A 310 31.67 11.92 2.19
CA GLN A 310 31.25 13.31 2.14
C GLN A 310 29.72 13.48 2.08
N ILE A 311 28.95 12.41 1.96
CA ILE A 311 27.49 12.49 1.97
C ILE A 311 27.03 13.13 3.28
N PRO A 312 26.24 14.22 3.24
CA PRO A 312 25.84 14.94 4.45
C PRO A 312 24.79 14.16 5.25
N ASP A 313 23.96 13.36 4.60
CA ASP A 313 22.96 12.53 5.26
C ASP A 313 23.61 11.34 5.99
N ILE A 314 23.50 11.35 7.32
CA ILE A 314 24.24 10.43 8.19
C ILE A 314 23.74 8.99 8.08
N ASP A 315 22.44 8.78 7.88
CA ASP A 315 21.84 7.45 7.82
C ASP A 315 22.21 6.74 6.52
N VAL A 316 22.09 7.43 5.39
CA VAL A 316 22.52 6.93 4.09
C VAL A 316 24.03 6.70 4.07
N LYS A 317 24.81 7.63 4.62
CA LYS A 317 26.26 7.48 4.72
C LYS A 317 26.66 6.25 5.53
N ASN A 318 26.12 6.09 6.73
CA ASN A 318 26.45 4.94 7.60
C ASN A 318 26.05 3.62 6.95
N THR A 319 24.92 3.60 6.27
CA THR A 319 24.45 2.42 5.53
C THR A 319 25.41 2.08 4.39
N LEU A 320 25.88 3.07 3.62
CA LEU A 320 26.87 2.89 2.56
C LEU A 320 28.22 2.41 3.10
N LEU A 321 28.70 2.98 4.20
CA LEU A 321 29.94 2.53 4.84
C LEU A 321 29.83 1.08 5.32
N GLN A 322 28.67 0.68 5.84
CA GLN A 322 28.46 -0.73 6.20
C GLN A 322 28.46 -1.64 4.95
N MET A 323 27.85 -1.20 3.84
CA MET A 323 27.87 -1.95 2.57
C MET A 323 29.31 -2.11 2.04
N LEU A 324 30.13 -1.05 2.10
CA LEU A 324 31.54 -1.16 1.72
C LEU A 324 32.27 -2.18 2.58
N LYS A 325 32.05 -2.16 3.89
CA LYS A 325 32.61 -3.15 4.80
C LYS A 325 32.14 -4.57 4.49
N ASP A 326 30.88 -4.73 4.14
CA ASP A 326 30.34 -6.05 3.74
C ASP A 326 31.05 -6.59 2.50
N LYS A 327 31.49 -5.72 1.59
CA LYS A 327 32.22 -6.12 0.37
C LYS A 327 33.67 -6.56 0.63
N GLU A 328 34.21 -6.30 1.80
CA GLU A 328 35.47 -6.87 2.26
C GLU A 328 35.33 -8.37 2.60
N ASN A 329 34.11 -8.81 2.91
CA ASN A 329 33.80 -10.22 3.14
C ASN A 329 33.68 -10.98 1.80
N PRO A 330 34.47 -12.04 1.55
CA PRO A 330 34.38 -12.84 0.33
C PRO A 330 32.99 -13.39 0.05
N ASP A 331 32.19 -13.63 1.09
CA ASP A 331 30.82 -14.15 0.94
C ASP A 331 29.87 -13.16 0.27
N TYR A 332 30.12 -11.85 0.38
CA TYR A 332 29.25 -10.78 -0.09
C TYR A 332 29.91 -9.83 -1.10
N SER A 333 31.22 -10.00 -1.36
CA SER A 333 31.99 -9.12 -2.24
C SER A 333 31.38 -8.97 -3.63
N ASN A 334 30.85 -10.06 -4.19
CA ASN A 334 30.29 -10.14 -5.54
C ASN A 334 28.73 -10.12 -5.57
N ASN A 335 28.11 -9.78 -4.45
CA ASN A 335 26.66 -9.74 -4.39
C ASN A 335 26.07 -8.76 -5.41
N THR A 336 25.04 -9.22 -6.10
CA THR A 336 24.15 -8.35 -6.88
C THR A 336 23.32 -7.46 -5.95
N ILE A 337 22.69 -6.45 -6.52
CA ILE A 337 21.77 -5.58 -5.76
C ILE A 337 20.64 -6.39 -5.11
N PHE A 338 20.14 -7.44 -5.75
CA PHE A 338 19.10 -8.31 -5.18
C PHE A 338 19.62 -9.12 -3.99
N GLN A 339 20.83 -9.66 -4.09
CA GLN A 339 21.48 -10.41 -3.00
C GLN A 339 21.76 -9.50 -1.79
N ASP A 340 22.23 -8.29 -2.03
CA ASP A 340 22.40 -7.29 -0.94
C ASP A 340 21.06 -6.89 -0.30
N LYS A 341 19.98 -6.76 -1.06
CA LYS A 341 18.64 -6.56 -0.50
C LYS A 341 18.24 -7.68 0.45
N LEU A 342 18.45 -8.93 0.05
CA LEU A 342 18.14 -10.08 0.91
C LEU A 342 18.96 -10.07 2.20
N LEU A 343 20.24 -9.73 2.12
CA LEU A 343 21.11 -9.59 3.29
C LEU A 343 20.58 -8.53 4.26
N TRP A 344 20.21 -7.35 3.76
CA TRP A 344 19.69 -6.28 4.59
C TRP A 344 18.31 -6.59 5.17
N ILE A 345 17.43 -7.24 4.41
CA ILE A 345 16.13 -7.72 4.91
C ILE A 345 16.36 -8.72 6.07
N ALA A 346 17.23 -9.70 5.89
CA ALA A 346 17.51 -10.71 6.91
C ALA A 346 18.13 -10.10 8.17
N ARG A 347 19.07 -9.17 8.03
CA ARG A 347 19.66 -8.43 9.15
C ARG A 347 18.61 -7.59 9.90
N ASN A 348 17.70 -6.98 9.16
CA ASN A 348 16.59 -6.23 9.78
C ASN A 348 15.64 -7.16 10.54
N TYR A 349 15.30 -8.31 10.00
CA TYR A 349 14.52 -9.35 10.69
C TYR A 349 15.24 -9.86 11.95
N LYS A 350 16.53 -10.16 11.85
CA LYS A 350 17.34 -10.56 13.03
C LYS A 350 17.27 -9.52 14.14
N LYS A 351 17.36 -8.23 13.80
CA LYS A 351 17.23 -7.12 14.77
C LYS A 351 15.87 -7.10 15.45
N GLN A 352 14.82 -7.52 14.78
CA GLN A 352 13.44 -7.62 15.29
C GLN A 352 13.18 -8.92 16.05
N GLY A 353 14.07 -9.90 16.00
CA GLY A 353 13.87 -11.23 16.56
C GLY A 353 13.05 -12.16 15.66
N VAL A 354 12.78 -11.76 14.42
CA VAL A 354 12.16 -12.59 13.39
C VAL A 354 13.22 -13.51 12.79
N TRP A 355 12.92 -14.79 12.67
CA TRP A 355 13.83 -15.79 12.11
C TRP A 355 13.21 -16.62 10.98
N TYR A 356 11.94 -16.39 10.67
CA TYR A 356 11.26 -16.99 9.51
C TYR A 356 10.43 -15.93 8.78
N ALA A 357 10.50 -15.91 7.46
CA ALA A 357 9.67 -15.02 6.67
C ALA A 357 9.23 -15.65 5.34
N GLU A 358 8.01 -15.31 4.91
CA GLU A 358 7.49 -15.68 3.59
C GLU A 358 7.16 -14.42 2.79
N ILE A 359 8.01 -14.11 1.82
CA ILE A 359 7.97 -12.88 1.06
C ILE A 359 7.31 -13.10 -0.30
N SER A 360 6.27 -12.35 -0.60
CA SER A 360 5.65 -12.32 -1.94
C SER A 360 6.52 -11.59 -2.93
N ASP A 361 6.83 -12.25 -4.07
CA ASP A 361 7.57 -11.61 -5.17
C ASP A 361 6.99 -11.98 -6.54
N THR A 362 6.74 -10.95 -7.34
CA THR A 362 6.22 -11.10 -8.71
C THR A 362 7.29 -11.52 -9.71
N THR A 363 8.57 -11.55 -9.35
CA THR A 363 9.66 -12.01 -10.18
C THR A 363 9.54 -13.51 -10.45
N LEU A 364 9.09 -14.27 -9.45
CA LEU A 364 8.92 -15.73 -9.54
C LEU A 364 7.90 -16.22 -10.58
N VAL A 365 7.09 -15.32 -11.15
CA VAL A 365 6.13 -15.66 -12.21
C VAL A 365 6.54 -15.15 -13.59
N LYS A 366 7.79 -14.71 -13.73
CA LYS A 366 8.35 -14.22 -15.00
C LYS A 366 9.51 -15.12 -15.45
N LYS A 367 9.43 -15.65 -16.66
CA LYS A 367 10.26 -16.75 -17.13
C LYS A 367 11.77 -16.58 -16.86
N TYR A 368 12.38 -15.52 -17.37
CA TYR A 368 13.84 -15.33 -17.23
C TYR A 368 14.23 -14.72 -15.88
N GLU A 369 13.41 -13.81 -15.37
CA GLU A 369 13.66 -13.14 -14.10
C GLU A 369 13.57 -14.12 -12.92
N SER A 370 12.67 -15.12 -12.98
CA SER A 370 12.55 -16.13 -11.92
C SER A 370 13.78 -17.06 -11.85
N LEU A 371 14.35 -17.41 -12.99
CA LEU A 371 15.58 -18.19 -13.05
C LEU A 371 16.73 -17.43 -12.39
N GLU A 372 16.93 -16.19 -12.79
CA GLU A 372 17.98 -15.33 -12.25
C GLU A 372 17.78 -15.09 -10.74
N MET A 373 16.56 -14.84 -10.32
CA MET A 373 16.23 -14.71 -8.90
C MET A 373 16.58 -15.98 -8.11
N LEU A 374 16.14 -17.15 -8.55
CA LEU A 374 16.40 -18.40 -7.84
C LEU A 374 17.89 -18.73 -7.76
N LYS A 375 18.64 -18.50 -8.85
CA LYS A 375 20.10 -18.63 -8.85
C LYS A 375 20.73 -17.78 -7.75
N GLN A 376 20.40 -16.49 -7.72
CA GLN A 376 20.93 -15.55 -6.73
C GLN A 376 20.52 -15.94 -5.30
N VAL A 377 19.27 -16.42 -5.11
CA VAL A 377 18.78 -16.91 -3.80
C VAL A 377 19.60 -18.12 -3.34
N HIS A 378 19.79 -19.13 -4.20
CA HIS A 378 20.57 -20.32 -3.86
C HIS A 378 22.03 -20.00 -3.51
N GLU A 379 22.63 -18.98 -4.15
CA GLU A 379 23.99 -18.54 -3.91
C GLU A 379 24.17 -17.83 -2.56
N VAL A 380 23.22 -16.97 -2.18
CA VAL A 380 23.40 -16.06 -1.04
C VAL A 380 22.70 -16.53 0.24
N MET A 381 21.53 -17.17 0.16
CA MET A 381 20.72 -17.50 1.33
C MET A 381 21.41 -18.45 2.32
N PRO A 382 22.23 -19.44 1.93
CA PRO A 382 22.97 -20.25 2.90
C PRO A 382 23.92 -19.39 3.76
N LYS A 383 24.59 -18.42 3.18
CA LYS A 383 25.52 -17.48 3.85
C LYS A 383 24.75 -16.52 4.78
N ILE A 384 23.62 -15.97 4.28
CA ILE A 384 22.71 -15.11 5.06
C ILE A 384 22.17 -15.88 6.26
N PHE A 385 21.74 -17.13 6.07
CA PHE A 385 21.24 -17.96 7.17
C PHE A 385 22.33 -18.23 8.21
N GLN A 386 23.56 -18.50 7.79
CA GLN A 386 24.69 -18.70 8.71
C GLN A 386 24.97 -17.43 9.54
N GLU A 387 24.89 -16.23 8.94
CA GLU A 387 25.13 -14.97 9.65
C GLU A 387 23.95 -14.57 10.56
N THR A 388 22.73 -14.73 10.07
CA THR A 388 21.55 -14.12 10.70
C THR A 388 20.66 -15.10 11.45
N GLY A 389 20.68 -16.39 11.08
CA GLY A 389 19.71 -17.38 11.53
C GLY A 389 18.32 -17.21 10.90
N VAL A 390 18.16 -16.31 9.93
CA VAL A 390 16.86 -15.99 9.31
C VAL A 390 16.64 -16.83 8.06
N MET A 391 15.56 -17.59 8.04
CA MET A 391 15.09 -18.33 6.87
C MET A 391 14.06 -17.49 6.11
N ILE A 392 14.31 -17.23 4.83
CA ILE A 392 13.38 -16.56 3.94
C ILE A 392 12.94 -17.54 2.87
N ARG A 393 11.63 -17.67 2.69
CA ARG A 393 11.00 -18.36 1.57
C ARG A 393 10.13 -17.40 0.79
N PHE A 394 9.75 -17.76 -0.41
CA PHE A 394 9.02 -16.86 -1.31
C PHE A 394 7.67 -17.44 -1.73
N LEU A 395 6.69 -16.55 -1.87
CA LEU A 395 5.43 -16.84 -2.53
C LEU A 395 5.43 -16.19 -3.90
N ALA A 396 5.11 -16.96 -4.92
CA ALA A 396 5.02 -16.48 -6.30
C ALA A 396 3.80 -15.57 -6.45
N ALA A 397 4.05 -14.27 -6.52
CA ALA A 397 2.99 -13.27 -6.53
C ALA A 397 2.37 -13.12 -7.93
N MET A 398 1.12 -13.54 -8.06
CA MET A 398 0.31 -13.41 -9.26
C MET A 398 -0.66 -12.23 -9.08
N ARG A 399 -0.58 -11.24 -9.95
CA ARG A 399 -1.48 -10.09 -9.86
C ARG A 399 -2.85 -10.44 -10.45
N ARG A 400 -3.92 -10.07 -9.75
CA ARG A 400 -5.30 -10.19 -10.25
C ARG A 400 -5.50 -9.41 -11.54
N ILE A 401 -4.83 -8.26 -11.65
CA ILE A 401 -4.87 -7.36 -12.79
C ILE A 401 -3.43 -6.94 -13.11
N PRO A 402 -3.02 -6.92 -14.38
CA PRO A 402 -1.72 -6.39 -14.77
C PRO A 402 -1.52 -4.97 -14.29
N LEU A 403 -0.34 -4.64 -13.74
CA LEU A 403 0.00 -3.28 -13.38
C LEU A 403 0.39 -2.53 -14.66
N THR A 404 -0.56 -1.82 -15.25
CA THR A 404 -0.32 -1.02 -16.44
C THR A 404 -0.43 0.47 -16.11
N ILE A 405 0.71 1.15 -15.98
CA ILE A 405 0.74 2.64 -16.02
C ILE A 405 0.66 3.12 -17.46
N VAL A 406 1.07 2.28 -18.39
CA VAL A 406 0.99 2.50 -19.84
C VAL A 406 0.50 1.22 -20.49
N LYS A 407 -0.48 1.35 -21.37
CA LYS A 407 -1.16 0.27 -22.08
C LYS A 407 -0.20 -0.74 -22.71
N ASP A 408 0.00 -1.87 -22.05
CA ASP A 408 0.43 -3.08 -22.72
C ASP A 408 -0.80 -3.98 -22.85
N ALA A 409 -1.08 -4.40 -24.07
CA ALA A 409 -2.31 -5.09 -24.46
C ALA A 409 -2.33 -6.57 -24.01
N VAL A 410 -2.06 -6.84 -22.73
CA VAL A 410 -2.12 -8.20 -22.17
C VAL A 410 -3.43 -8.38 -21.43
N THR A 411 -4.19 -9.40 -21.77
CA THR A 411 -5.43 -9.74 -21.05
C THR A 411 -5.09 -10.37 -19.69
N PRO A 412 -5.92 -10.19 -18.65
CA PRO A 412 -5.70 -10.81 -17.34
C PRO A 412 -5.54 -12.33 -17.41
N SER A 413 -6.30 -13.02 -18.29
CA SER A 413 -6.17 -14.47 -18.45
C SER A 413 -4.84 -14.90 -19.06
N ASP A 414 -4.39 -14.23 -20.11
CA ASP A 414 -3.12 -14.59 -20.77
C ASP A 414 -1.94 -14.34 -19.82
N TYR A 415 -2.00 -13.29 -19.04
CA TYR A 415 -0.99 -12.98 -18.04
C TYR A 415 -0.94 -14.06 -16.95
N LEU A 416 -2.08 -14.50 -16.42
CA LEU A 416 -2.14 -15.52 -15.37
C LEU A 416 -1.75 -16.90 -15.91
N GLU A 417 -2.10 -17.25 -17.16
CA GLU A 417 -1.64 -18.48 -17.80
C GLU A 417 -0.11 -18.52 -17.89
N GLN A 418 0.52 -17.43 -18.32
CA GLN A 418 1.98 -17.32 -18.35
C GLN A 418 2.59 -17.45 -16.96
N ASN A 419 1.97 -16.85 -15.93
CA ASN A 419 2.43 -16.98 -14.56
C ASN A 419 2.38 -18.44 -14.07
N LEU A 420 1.31 -19.16 -14.39
CA LEU A 420 1.16 -20.58 -14.04
C LEU A 420 2.20 -21.48 -14.72
N GLU A 421 2.54 -21.19 -15.98
CA GLU A 421 3.57 -21.94 -16.70
C GLU A 421 4.95 -21.79 -16.02
N VAL A 422 5.31 -20.58 -15.62
CA VAL A 422 6.56 -20.33 -14.90
C VAL A 422 6.52 -20.99 -13.51
N LEU A 423 5.42 -20.86 -12.78
CA LEU A 423 5.27 -21.47 -11.46
C LEU A 423 5.36 -23.00 -11.51
N ARG A 424 4.85 -23.63 -12.58
CA ARG A 424 4.99 -25.09 -12.81
C ARG A 424 6.47 -25.53 -12.85
N ALA A 425 7.36 -24.68 -13.34
CA ALA A 425 8.80 -24.98 -13.36
C ALA A 425 9.49 -24.75 -12.00
N THR A 426 8.91 -23.91 -11.13
CA THR A 426 9.59 -23.40 -9.92
C THR A 426 8.97 -23.85 -8.60
N PHE A 427 7.74 -24.37 -8.56
CA PHE A 427 7.01 -24.63 -7.31
C PHE A 427 7.67 -25.68 -6.39
N LEU A 428 8.51 -26.57 -6.96
CA LEU A 428 9.27 -27.56 -6.19
C LEU A 428 10.64 -27.04 -5.70
N ASP A 429 11.00 -25.79 -5.99
CA ASP A 429 12.22 -25.20 -5.46
C ASP A 429 12.09 -25.03 -3.91
N PRO A 430 13.15 -25.35 -3.12
CA PRO A 430 13.09 -25.25 -1.66
C PRO A 430 12.73 -23.86 -1.14
N TYR A 431 13.12 -22.82 -1.87
CA TYR A 431 12.79 -21.45 -1.48
C TYR A 431 11.40 -20.99 -1.92
N VAL A 432 10.66 -21.78 -2.71
CA VAL A 432 9.27 -21.46 -3.10
C VAL A 432 8.29 -22.14 -2.15
N ALA A 433 7.58 -21.37 -1.37
CA ALA A 433 6.59 -21.84 -0.40
C ALA A 433 5.20 -22.05 -1.04
N GLY A 434 4.87 -21.30 -2.09
CA GLY A 434 3.55 -21.36 -2.72
C GLY A 434 3.30 -20.17 -3.66
N CYS A 435 2.06 -19.79 -3.77
CA CYS A 435 1.64 -18.63 -4.57
C CYS A 435 0.83 -17.63 -3.75
N ASP A 436 0.68 -16.43 -4.30
CA ASP A 436 -0.08 -15.34 -3.69
C ASP A 436 -0.83 -14.53 -4.75
N PHE A 437 -2.14 -14.39 -4.60
CA PHE A 437 -2.92 -13.49 -5.44
C PHE A 437 -2.89 -12.08 -4.88
N VAL A 438 -2.14 -11.21 -5.56
CA VAL A 438 -1.88 -9.83 -5.13
C VAL A 438 -2.53 -8.79 -6.04
N GLY A 439 -2.50 -7.55 -5.60
CA GLY A 439 -3.06 -6.41 -6.31
C GLY A 439 -4.41 -5.99 -5.74
N GLU A 440 -4.91 -4.85 -6.21
CA GLU A 440 -6.16 -4.29 -5.70
C GLU A 440 -7.32 -5.28 -5.81
N GLU A 441 -8.10 -5.41 -4.73
CA GLU A 441 -9.28 -6.27 -4.66
C GLU A 441 -10.48 -5.59 -5.34
N ILE A 442 -10.39 -5.42 -6.66
CA ILE A 442 -11.41 -4.73 -7.47
C ILE A 442 -12.32 -5.68 -8.27
N ASN A 443 -12.01 -6.97 -8.26
CA ASN A 443 -12.78 -8.02 -8.95
C ASN A 443 -13.06 -9.17 -8.00
N ASP A 444 -14.19 -9.83 -8.21
CA ASP A 444 -14.53 -11.06 -7.52
C ASP A 444 -13.52 -12.16 -7.89
N ILE A 445 -12.96 -12.82 -6.89
CA ILE A 445 -11.97 -13.87 -7.06
C ILE A 445 -12.50 -15.07 -7.85
N ILE A 446 -13.80 -15.27 -7.89
CA ILE A 446 -14.46 -16.35 -8.66
C ILE A 446 -14.10 -16.27 -10.16
N THR A 447 -13.79 -15.07 -10.66
CA THR A 447 -13.35 -14.88 -12.06
C THR A 447 -12.03 -15.57 -12.35
N LEU A 448 -11.24 -15.90 -11.32
CA LEU A 448 -9.94 -16.56 -11.41
C LEU A 448 -10.03 -18.08 -11.13
N LYS A 449 -11.23 -18.65 -11.02
CA LYS A 449 -11.43 -20.09 -10.79
C LYS A 449 -10.63 -21.00 -11.75
N PRO A 450 -10.44 -20.67 -13.05
CA PRO A 450 -9.60 -21.47 -13.93
C PRO A 450 -8.13 -21.57 -13.48
N VAL A 451 -7.61 -20.51 -12.82
CA VAL A 451 -6.25 -20.49 -12.27
C VAL A 451 -6.17 -21.43 -11.05
N PHE A 452 -7.17 -21.39 -10.18
CA PHE A 452 -7.24 -22.29 -9.01
C PHE A 452 -7.24 -23.75 -9.42
N LYS A 453 -7.88 -24.09 -10.54
CA LYS A 453 -7.87 -25.45 -11.09
C LYS A 453 -6.46 -25.98 -11.37
N GLU A 454 -5.52 -25.12 -11.75
CA GLU A 454 -4.11 -25.51 -11.91
C GLU A 454 -3.34 -25.52 -10.58
N LEU A 455 -3.64 -24.58 -9.66
CA LEU A 455 -2.96 -24.50 -8.38
C LEU A 455 -3.24 -25.69 -7.47
N VAL A 456 -4.45 -26.21 -7.48
CA VAL A 456 -4.79 -27.44 -6.71
C VAL A 456 -4.02 -28.66 -7.21
N LYS A 457 -3.63 -28.72 -8.50
CA LYS A 457 -2.76 -29.77 -9.02
C LYS A 457 -1.34 -29.65 -8.46
N PHE A 458 -0.82 -28.41 -8.31
CA PHE A 458 0.50 -28.21 -7.66
C PHE A 458 0.45 -28.66 -6.21
N ALA A 459 -0.62 -28.30 -5.48
CA ALA A 459 -0.82 -28.73 -4.11
C ALA A 459 -1.04 -30.25 -3.96
N ALA A 460 -1.53 -30.94 -4.99
CA ALA A 460 -1.61 -32.40 -5.01
C ALA A 460 -0.23 -33.07 -5.15
N ILE A 461 0.70 -32.43 -5.85
CA ILE A 461 2.08 -32.91 -6.03
C ILE A 461 2.92 -32.54 -4.79
N ASP A 462 2.76 -31.32 -4.30
CA ASP A 462 3.42 -30.79 -3.11
C ASP A 462 2.39 -30.39 -2.06
N PRO A 463 2.09 -31.24 -1.08
CA PRO A 463 1.13 -30.93 0.00
C PRO A 463 1.55 -29.77 0.89
N SER A 464 2.81 -29.33 0.80
CA SER A 464 3.30 -28.15 1.51
C SER A 464 3.00 -26.84 0.76
N PHE A 465 2.57 -26.91 -0.50
CA PHE A 465 2.31 -25.74 -1.34
C PHE A 465 1.17 -24.88 -0.78
N VAL A 466 1.48 -23.60 -0.53
CA VAL A 466 0.53 -22.65 0.05
C VAL A 466 -0.20 -21.90 -1.07
N ILE A 467 -1.51 -21.82 -0.97
CA ILE A 467 -2.34 -20.94 -1.80
C ILE A 467 -2.77 -19.75 -0.94
N ARG A 468 -2.12 -18.60 -1.14
CA ARG A 468 -2.49 -17.35 -0.48
C ARG A 468 -3.34 -16.48 -1.40
N VAL A 469 -4.34 -15.82 -0.84
CA VAL A 469 -5.22 -14.90 -1.56
C VAL A 469 -5.46 -13.66 -0.70
N HIS A 470 -5.23 -12.48 -1.24
CA HIS A 470 -5.71 -11.24 -0.62
C HIS A 470 -7.23 -11.20 -0.75
N ALA A 471 -7.95 -11.31 0.35
CA ALA A 471 -9.42 -11.33 0.37
C ALA A 471 -9.97 -10.66 1.62
N GLY A 472 -11.02 -9.87 1.44
CA GLY A 472 -11.61 -9.09 2.52
C GLY A 472 -10.80 -7.85 2.89
N GLU A 473 -9.91 -7.37 2.04
CA GLU A 473 -9.22 -6.09 2.21
C GLU A 473 -10.17 -4.92 1.88
N ASN A 474 -11.12 -5.15 0.98
CA ASN A 474 -12.07 -4.15 0.51
C ASN A 474 -13.50 -4.49 0.96
N ASP A 475 -14.22 -3.53 1.51
CA ASP A 475 -15.59 -3.70 2.01
C ASP A 475 -16.66 -3.83 0.91
N SER A 476 -16.33 -3.56 -0.34
CA SER A 476 -17.24 -3.73 -1.48
C SER A 476 -17.38 -5.17 -1.96
N LEU A 477 -16.45 -6.08 -1.59
CA LEU A 477 -16.38 -7.45 -2.07
C LEU A 477 -16.50 -8.46 -0.93
N LYS A 478 -17.57 -8.38 -0.16
CA LYS A 478 -17.81 -9.21 1.04
C LYS A 478 -17.87 -10.71 0.78
N ASP A 479 -18.12 -11.13 -0.44
CA ASP A 479 -18.15 -12.55 -0.83
C ASP A 479 -16.75 -13.13 -1.12
N ASN A 480 -15.71 -12.29 -1.30
CA ASN A 480 -14.40 -12.75 -1.75
C ASN A 480 -13.72 -13.75 -0.79
N ILE A 481 -13.94 -13.64 0.52
CA ILE A 481 -13.45 -14.65 1.49
C ILE A 481 -14.09 -16.01 1.19
N ALA A 482 -15.41 -16.07 1.12
CA ALA A 482 -16.13 -17.31 0.83
C ALA A 482 -15.81 -17.85 -0.58
N HIS A 483 -15.76 -16.95 -1.58
CA HIS A 483 -15.45 -17.31 -2.95
C HIS A 483 -14.01 -17.82 -3.11
N SER A 484 -13.05 -17.30 -2.35
CA SER A 484 -11.68 -17.81 -2.37
C SER A 484 -11.64 -19.26 -1.91
N ILE A 485 -12.33 -19.59 -0.82
CA ILE A 485 -12.41 -20.96 -0.30
C ILE A 485 -13.14 -21.88 -1.29
N SER A 486 -14.29 -21.44 -1.81
CA SER A 486 -15.07 -22.26 -2.75
C SER A 486 -14.34 -22.48 -4.08
N CYS A 487 -13.59 -21.51 -4.58
CA CYS A 487 -12.76 -21.67 -5.78
C CYS A 487 -11.75 -22.80 -5.66
N VAL A 488 -11.09 -22.90 -4.50
CA VAL A 488 -10.15 -24.02 -4.23
C VAL A 488 -10.91 -25.32 -4.08
N LYS A 489 -11.96 -25.34 -3.25
CA LYS A 489 -12.74 -26.52 -2.92
C LYS A 489 -13.39 -27.17 -4.15
N ASP A 490 -13.97 -26.35 -5.03
CA ASP A 490 -14.64 -26.81 -6.25
C ASP A 490 -13.67 -27.34 -7.32
N CYS A 491 -12.38 -27.04 -7.17
CA CYS A 491 -11.34 -27.46 -8.10
C CYS A 491 -10.54 -28.67 -7.60
N LEU A 492 -10.80 -29.17 -6.40
CA LEU A 492 -10.09 -30.31 -5.83
C LEU A 492 -10.17 -31.54 -6.74
N LEU A 493 -9.08 -32.28 -6.82
CA LEU A 493 -9.01 -33.56 -7.51
C LEU A 493 -9.76 -34.64 -6.68
N PRO A 494 -10.25 -35.70 -7.31
CA PRO A 494 -10.89 -36.77 -6.59
C PRO A 494 -10.02 -37.34 -5.45
N GLY A 495 -10.53 -37.31 -4.22
CA GLY A 495 -9.80 -37.75 -3.03
C GLY A 495 -8.76 -36.79 -2.46
N GLN A 496 -8.58 -35.60 -3.08
CA GLN A 496 -7.68 -34.56 -2.59
C GLN A 496 -8.29 -33.85 -1.38
N THR A 497 -7.54 -33.69 -0.31
CA THR A 497 -7.89 -32.84 0.83
C THR A 497 -7.66 -31.37 0.50
N MET A 498 -8.27 -30.48 1.28
CA MET A 498 -8.08 -29.03 1.12
C MET A 498 -6.59 -28.67 1.23
N PRO A 499 -6.02 -27.98 0.25
CA PRO A 499 -4.65 -27.49 0.31
C PRO A 499 -4.45 -26.48 1.46
N LYS A 500 -3.19 -26.24 1.82
CA LYS A 500 -2.84 -25.15 2.74
C LYS A 500 -3.27 -23.81 2.15
N MET A 501 -4.27 -23.21 2.75
CA MET A 501 -4.86 -21.96 2.27
C MET A 501 -4.72 -20.88 3.33
N ARG A 502 -4.29 -19.67 2.86
CA ARG A 502 -4.20 -18.48 3.70
C ARG A 502 -4.87 -17.30 3.02
N LEU A 503 -5.56 -16.48 3.79
CA LEU A 503 -6.24 -15.29 3.28
C LEU A 503 -5.63 -14.05 3.93
N GLY A 504 -5.09 -13.17 3.11
CA GLY A 504 -4.56 -11.89 3.55
C GLY A 504 -5.69 -10.90 3.86
N HIS A 505 -5.50 -10.12 4.90
CA HIS A 505 -6.37 -9.08 5.45
C HIS A 505 -7.60 -9.57 6.20
N GLY A 506 -8.52 -10.30 5.58
CA GLY A 506 -9.69 -10.86 6.25
C GLY A 506 -10.61 -9.86 6.97
N LEU A 507 -10.55 -8.56 6.65
CA LEU A 507 -11.27 -7.50 7.37
C LEU A 507 -12.77 -7.52 7.10
N TYR A 508 -13.14 -7.70 5.84
CA TYR A 508 -14.51 -7.49 5.37
C TYR A 508 -15.14 -8.76 4.83
N THR A 509 -16.22 -9.16 5.47
CA THR A 509 -17.15 -10.18 5.03
C THR A 509 -18.54 -9.86 5.58
N TYR A 510 -19.46 -10.77 5.49
CA TYR A 510 -20.79 -10.60 6.06
C TYR A 510 -20.74 -10.54 7.59
N SER A 511 -21.67 -9.76 8.19
CA SER A 511 -21.81 -9.71 9.64
C SER A 511 -21.85 -11.10 10.24
N PRO A 512 -21.06 -11.41 11.28
CA PRO A 512 -21.07 -12.69 11.95
C PRO A 512 -22.43 -13.13 12.51
N ARG A 513 -23.34 -12.16 12.71
CA ARG A 513 -24.71 -12.42 13.19
C ARG A 513 -25.65 -12.88 12.05
N SER A 514 -25.29 -12.58 10.79
CA SER A 514 -26.06 -13.00 9.63
C SER A 514 -25.84 -14.49 9.32
N GLN A 515 -26.80 -15.10 8.60
CA GLN A 515 -26.65 -16.47 8.14
C GLN A 515 -25.41 -16.65 7.24
N LYS A 516 -25.20 -15.73 6.29
CA LYS A 516 -24.01 -15.75 5.40
C LYS A 516 -22.71 -15.62 6.19
N GLY A 517 -22.65 -14.75 7.21
CA GLY A 517 -21.47 -14.61 8.06
C GLY A 517 -21.16 -15.88 8.84
N LYS A 518 -22.15 -16.56 9.40
CA LYS A 518 -21.99 -17.85 10.05
C LYS A 518 -21.47 -18.93 9.10
N GLU A 519 -21.92 -18.91 7.86
CA GLU A 519 -21.43 -19.84 6.83
C GLU A 519 -19.97 -19.57 6.46
N VAL A 520 -19.55 -18.30 6.36
CA VAL A 520 -18.14 -17.95 6.14
C VAL A 520 -17.27 -18.45 7.29
N ILE A 521 -17.67 -18.21 8.55
CA ILE A 521 -16.96 -18.71 9.72
C ILE A 521 -16.84 -20.24 9.69
N LYS A 522 -17.92 -20.91 9.35
CA LYS A 522 -17.93 -22.37 9.22
C LYS A 522 -16.96 -22.84 8.13
N GLN A 523 -16.97 -22.19 6.95
CA GLN A 523 -16.06 -22.53 5.85
C GLN A 523 -14.59 -22.34 6.24
N LEU A 524 -14.25 -21.25 6.94
CA LEU A 524 -12.89 -21.00 7.44
C LEU A 524 -12.42 -22.12 8.37
N LYS A 525 -13.27 -22.54 9.33
CA LYS A 525 -12.96 -23.61 10.27
C LYS A 525 -12.87 -24.99 9.62
N ASP A 526 -13.90 -25.37 8.86
CA ASP A 526 -14.02 -26.70 8.26
C ASP A 526 -12.86 -26.98 7.27
N ASN A 527 -12.30 -25.94 6.68
CA ASN A 527 -11.21 -26.03 5.71
C ASN A 527 -9.83 -25.61 6.30
N ASN A 528 -9.76 -25.40 7.60
CA ASN A 528 -8.53 -25.01 8.31
C ASN A 528 -7.78 -23.82 7.65
N VAL A 529 -8.54 -22.81 7.16
CA VAL A 529 -7.99 -21.65 6.51
C VAL A 529 -7.38 -20.70 7.54
N VAL A 530 -6.18 -20.21 7.27
CA VAL A 530 -5.50 -19.22 8.12
C VAL A 530 -5.79 -17.81 7.62
N LEU A 531 -6.11 -16.90 8.53
CA LEU A 531 -6.24 -15.46 8.22
C LEU A 531 -4.97 -14.72 8.62
N GLU A 532 -4.49 -13.85 7.75
CA GLU A 532 -3.29 -13.05 7.94
C GLU A 532 -3.67 -11.57 8.10
N PHE A 533 -3.30 -10.96 9.23
CA PHE A 533 -3.69 -9.59 9.57
C PHE A 533 -2.50 -8.64 9.51
N GLN A 534 -2.71 -7.47 8.89
CA GLN A 534 -1.73 -6.39 8.66
C GLN A 534 -2.35 -5.07 9.13
N LEU A 535 -2.39 -4.85 10.45
CA LEU A 535 -3.15 -3.77 11.04
C LEU A 535 -2.67 -2.39 10.57
N THR A 536 -1.35 -2.17 10.55
CA THR A 536 -0.78 -0.87 10.12
C THR A 536 -1.09 -0.58 8.66
N SER A 537 -0.90 -1.54 7.77
CA SER A 537 -1.26 -1.40 6.35
C SER A 537 -2.73 -1.04 6.18
N ASN A 538 -3.62 -1.76 6.86
CA ASN A 538 -5.06 -1.54 6.78
C ASN A 538 -5.47 -0.14 7.27
N VAL A 539 -4.86 0.35 8.35
CA VAL A 539 -5.07 1.71 8.84
C VAL A 539 -4.55 2.74 7.84
N ARG A 540 -3.34 2.56 7.32
CA ARG A 540 -2.69 3.51 6.44
C ARG A 540 -3.30 3.60 5.05
N LEU A 541 -3.76 2.50 4.52
CA LEU A 541 -4.50 2.48 3.26
C LEU A 541 -5.95 2.95 3.42
N ASN A 542 -6.33 3.34 4.65
CA ASN A 542 -7.70 3.75 4.99
C ASN A 542 -8.75 2.67 4.66
N ASN A 543 -8.34 1.41 4.73
CA ASN A 543 -9.21 0.26 4.51
C ASN A 543 -10.02 -0.09 5.75
N LEU A 544 -9.59 0.36 6.94
CA LEU A 544 -10.25 0.09 8.21
C LEU A 544 -11.05 1.31 8.65
N ASN A 545 -12.36 1.14 8.80
CA ASN A 545 -13.27 2.22 9.17
C ASN A 545 -13.26 2.53 10.68
N SER A 546 -13.16 1.50 11.51
CA SER A 546 -13.09 1.60 12.96
C SER A 546 -12.35 0.41 13.54
N LEU A 547 -11.54 0.65 14.58
CA LEU A 547 -10.88 -0.46 15.31
C LEU A 547 -11.88 -1.35 16.05
N LYS A 548 -12.98 -0.77 16.51
CA LYS A 548 -14.05 -1.53 17.22
C LYS A 548 -14.69 -2.58 16.32
N ASP A 549 -14.67 -2.36 15.00
CA ASP A 549 -15.25 -3.24 14.01
C ASP A 549 -14.24 -4.27 13.48
N HIS A 550 -13.00 -4.25 13.98
CA HIS A 550 -11.97 -5.18 13.53
C HIS A 550 -12.31 -6.62 13.90
N PRO A 551 -12.36 -7.56 12.95
CA PRO A 551 -12.93 -8.88 13.19
C PRO A 551 -12.01 -9.85 13.91
N LEU A 552 -10.73 -9.54 14.14
CA LEU A 552 -9.71 -10.48 14.64
C LEU A 552 -10.11 -11.15 15.96
N LYS A 553 -10.52 -10.37 16.98
CA LYS A 553 -10.98 -10.94 18.26
C LYS A 553 -12.12 -11.93 18.09
N TYR A 554 -13.02 -11.65 17.16
CA TYR A 554 -14.14 -12.53 16.88
C TYR A 554 -13.65 -13.84 16.23
N TYR A 555 -12.75 -13.74 15.25
CA TYR A 555 -12.19 -14.93 14.60
C TYR A 555 -11.44 -15.83 15.59
N LEU A 556 -10.61 -15.24 16.46
CA LEU A 556 -9.89 -15.99 17.50
C LEU A 556 -10.87 -16.71 18.44
N LYS A 557 -11.93 -16.03 18.92
CA LYS A 557 -13.00 -16.63 19.74
C LYS A 557 -13.75 -17.75 19.02
N GLN A 558 -13.82 -17.73 17.70
CA GLN A 558 -14.40 -18.81 16.91
C GLN A 558 -13.42 -19.97 16.67
N GLY A 559 -12.17 -19.88 17.15
CA GLY A 559 -11.14 -20.89 16.93
C GLY A 559 -10.61 -20.90 15.48
N ILE A 560 -10.65 -19.75 14.79
CA ILE A 560 -10.02 -19.58 13.48
C ILE A 560 -8.57 -19.23 13.70
N ARG A 561 -7.68 -19.90 12.98
CA ARG A 561 -6.24 -19.64 13.02
C ARG A 561 -5.94 -18.28 12.39
N CYS A 562 -5.32 -17.41 13.16
CA CYS A 562 -4.96 -16.06 12.73
C CYS A 562 -3.47 -15.81 12.99
N VAL A 563 -2.80 -15.12 12.06
CA VAL A 563 -1.40 -14.72 12.18
C VAL A 563 -1.23 -13.26 11.78
N GLN A 564 -0.10 -12.68 12.14
CA GLN A 564 0.26 -11.33 11.71
C GLN A 564 1.19 -11.31 10.50
N GLY A 565 1.26 -10.16 9.84
CA GLY A 565 2.24 -9.81 8.82
C GLY A 565 2.39 -8.32 8.70
N THR A 566 3.47 -7.86 8.07
CA THR A 566 3.76 -6.42 7.91
C THR A 566 3.20 -5.85 6.61
N ASP A 567 2.84 -6.67 5.65
CA ASP A 567 2.44 -6.33 4.27
C ASP A 567 3.55 -5.62 3.46
N GLY A 568 4.44 -4.94 4.13
CA GLY A 568 5.58 -4.22 3.57
C GLY A 568 6.12 -3.25 4.60
N ALA A 569 6.96 -3.75 5.49
CA ALA A 569 7.43 -3.06 6.68
C ALA A 569 7.86 -1.60 6.44
N ALA A 570 8.69 -1.38 5.42
CA ALA A 570 9.19 -0.04 5.10
C ALA A 570 8.15 0.81 4.37
N LEU A 571 7.37 0.20 3.46
CA LEU A 571 6.34 0.92 2.71
C LEU A 571 5.26 1.49 3.63
N TYR A 572 4.87 0.73 4.65
CA TYR A 572 3.85 1.14 5.61
C TYR A 572 4.42 1.70 6.91
N GLY A 573 5.74 1.78 7.05
CA GLY A 573 6.42 2.31 8.22
C GLY A 573 6.10 1.53 9.48
N THR A 574 6.18 0.21 9.39
CA THR A 574 5.95 -0.72 10.49
C THR A 574 7.05 -1.79 10.52
N ASN A 575 6.96 -2.72 11.39
CA ASN A 575 7.76 -3.94 11.49
C ASN A 575 7.04 -4.95 12.38
N SER A 576 7.54 -6.17 12.49
CA SER A 576 6.88 -7.24 13.24
C SER A 576 6.66 -6.90 14.72
N ILE A 577 7.55 -6.11 15.33
CA ILE A 577 7.39 -5.64 16.72
C ILE A 577 6.23 -4.65 16.83
N ASP A 578 6.20 -3.66 15.92
CA ASP A 578 5.16 -2.62 15.92
C ASP A 578 3.78 -3.22 15.60
N GLU A 579 3.72 -4.24 14.72
CA GLU A 579 2.46 -4.95 14.45
C GLU A 579 1.96 -5.68 15.71
N GLU A 580 2.82 -6.44 16.40
CA GLU A 580 2.43 -7.11 17.65
C GLU A 580 1.92 -6.13 18.70
N LEU A 581 2.64 -5.02 18.88
CA LEU A 581 2.23 -3.98 19.83
C LEU A 581 0.92 -3.32 19.44
N SER A 582 0.73 -3.09 18.14
CA SER A 582 -0.51 -2.53 17.61
C SER A 582 -1.69 -3.47 17.85
N LEU A 583 -1.51 -4.77 17.64
CA LEU A 583 -2.52 -5.78 17.94
C LEU A 583 -2.85 -5.78 19.45
N LYS A 584 -1.83 -5.77 20.31
CA LYS A 584 -2.01 -5.76 21.76
C LYS A 584 -2.68 -4.49 22.27
N LYS A 585 -2.26 -3.31 21.82
CA LYS A 585 -2.68 -2.03 22.38
C LYS A 585 -3.88 -1.42 21.64
N MET A 586 -3.93 -1.51 20.32
CA MET A 586 -5.01 -0.90 19.54
C MET A 586 -6.24 -1.78 19.44
N LEU A 587 -6.07 -3.08 19.33
CA LEU A 587 -7.18 -4.04 19.32
C LEU A 587 -7.45 -4.62 20.72
N GLU A 588 -6.64 -4.26 21.71
CA GLU A 588 -6.76 -4.75 23.10
C GLU A 588 -6.82 -6.28 23.15
N LEU A 589 -5.93 -6.95 22.40
CA LEU A 589 -5.83 -8.39 22.46
C LEU A 589 -5.28 -8.82 23.84
N SER A 590 -5.88 -9.83 24.41
CA SER A 590 -5.37 -10.47 25.62
C SER A 590 -4.11 -11.29 25.33
N ASP A 591 -3.37 -11.65 26.37
CA ASP A 591 -2.22 -12.54 26.21
C ASP A 591 -2.65 -13.94 25.69
N ASP A 592 -3.85 -14.40 26.03
CA ASP A 592 -4.41 -15.64 25.49
C ASP A 592 -4.70 -15.53 23.99
N ASP A 593 -5.27 -14.39 23.53
CA ASP A 593 -5.48 -14.12 22.10
C ASP A 593 -4.15 -14.15 21.32
N LEU A 594 -3.11 -13.52 21.88
CA LEU A 594 -1.78 -13.50 21.30
C LEU A 594 -1.12 -14.88 21.30
N GLU A 595 -1.36 -15.69 22.33
CA GLU A 595 -0.84 -17.06 22.39
C GLU A 595 -1.48 -17.95 21.32
N LEU A 596 -2.79 -17.84 21.09
CA LEU A 596 -3.46 -18.54 19.98
C LEU A 596 -2.87 -18.16 18.62
N MET A 597 -2.57 -16.87 18.41
CA MET A 597 -1.91 -16.44 17.19
C MET A 597 -0.49 -17.01 17.07
N LYS A 598 0.25 -17.05 18.16
CA LYS A 598 1.60 -17.61 18.22
C LYS A 598 1.62 -19.12 17.95
N GLU A 599 0.65 -19.86 18.49
CA GLU A 599 0.50 -21.30 18.19
C GLU A 599 0.28 -21.52 16.67
N ALA A 600 -0.58 -20.70 16.06
CA ALA A 600 -0.81 -20.74 14.62
C ALA A 600 0.46 -20.40 13.81
N GLU A 601 1.21 -19.38 14.24
CA GLU A 601 2.49 -19.00 13.64
C GLU A 601 3.52 -20.13 13.74
N ASN A 602 3.71 -20.68 14.94
CA ASN A 602 4.67 -21.75 15.20
C ASN A 602 4.41 -22.98 14.31
N SER A 603 3.14 -23.38 14.18
CA SER A 603 2.76 -24.47 13.28
C SER A 603 3.15 -24.19 11.82
N ILE A 604 2.95 -22.95 11.35
CA ILE A 604 3.33 -22.58 9.97
C ILE A 604 4.84 -22.56 9.79
N ILE A 605 5.58 -22.07 10.79
CA ILE A 605 7.05 -22.07 10.76
C ILE A 605 7.59 -23.51 10.68
N GLU A 606 7.11 -24.40 11.54
CA GLU A 606 7.52 -25.79 11.58
C GLU A 606 7.22 -26.51 10.25
N GLU A 607 6.01 -26.36 9.75
CA GLU A 607 5.59 -26.88 8.44
C GLU A 607 6.46 -26.33 7.31
N GLY A 608 6.78 -25.03 7.33
CA GLY A 608 7.63 -24.36 6.36
C GLY A 608 9.08 -24.88 6.39
N GLN A 609 9.62 -25.15 7.57
CA GLN A 609 10.97 -25.68 7.74
C GLN A 609 11.09 -27.13 7.26
N ILE A 610 10.09 -27.96 7.59
CA ILE A 610 10.02 -29.34 7.09
C ILE A 610 9.97 -29.33 5.54
N ALA A 611 9.03 -28.54 4.98
CA ALA A 611 8.89 -28.42 3.54
C ALA A 611 10.16 -27.93 2.84
N TYR A 612 10.85 -26.96 3.43
CA TYR A 612 12.14 -26.49 2.91
C TYR A 612 13.18 -27.61 2.92
N SER A 613 13.28 -28.37 4.03
CA SER A 613 14.27 -29.42 4.20
C SER A 613 14.05 -30.55 3.20
N ASP A 614 12.81 -30.99 3.00
CA ASP A 614 12.43 -32.04 2.08
C ASP A 614 12.70 -31.64 0.62
N LYS A 615 12.27 -30.43 0.25
CA LYS A 615 12.54 -29.88 -1.10
C LYS A 615 14.04 -29.68 -1.34
N LYS A 616 14.78 -29.25 -0.32
CA LYS A 616 16.23 -29.06 -0.42
C LYS A 616 16.97 -30.37 -0.65
N ALA A 617 16.58 -31.43 0.06
CA ALA A 617 17.15 -32.76 -0.14
C ALA A 617 16.92 -33.27 -1.57
N ALA A 618 15.68 -33.09 -2.08
CA ALA A 618 15.33 -33.43 -3.46
C ALA A 618 16.12 -32.57 -4.48
N PHE A 619 16.25 -31.28 -4.23
CA PHE A 619 16.99 -30.34 -5.11
C PHE A 619 18.48 -30.67 -5.14
N ILE A 620 19.12 -30.91 -4.01
CA ILE A 620 20.53 -31.32 -3.93
C ILE A 620 20.76 -32.60 -4.74
N SER A 621 19.84 -33.53 -4.67
CA SER A 621 19.92 -34.79 -5.46
C SER A 621 19.86 -34.52 -6.95
N LEU A 622 19.06 -33.55 -7.40
CA LEU A 622 18.94 -33.14 -8.80
C LEU A 622 20.20 -32.42 -9.33
N VAL A 623 20.83 -31.57 -8.49
CA VAL A 623 22.03 -30.82 -8.90
C VAL A 623 23.32 -31.57 -8.62
N LYS A 624 23.26 -32.79 -8.05
CA LYS A 624 24.46 -33.61 -7.81
C LYS A 624 25.15 -33.91 -9.10
N ASN A 625 26.39 -33.46 -9.26
CA ASN A 625 27.21 -33.59 -10.48
C ASN A 625 26.71 -32.77 -11.70
N ARG A 626 25.88 -31.77 -11.50
CA ARG A 626 25.39 -30.89 -12.56
C ARG A 626 25.52 -29.43 -12.11
N ASP A 627 25.66 -28.52 -13.06
CA ASP A 627 25.56 -27.10 -12.75
C ASP A 627 24.12 -26.75 -12.39
N MET A 628 23.94 -26.00 -11.27
CA MET A 628 22.66 -25.53 -10.80
C MET A 628 21.96 -24.69 -11.87
N GLU A 629 22.69 -23.82 -12.56
CA GLU A 629 22.14 -22.99 -13.62
C GLU A 629 21.58 -23.82 -14.77
N GLU A 630 22.29 -24.89 -15.15
CA GLU A 630 21.83 -25.82 -16.20
C GLU A 630 20.54 -26.52 -15.79
N VAL A 631 20.42 -26.95 -14.52
CA VAL A 631 19.20 -27.61 -13.99
C VAL A 631 18.03 -26.66 -13.99
N LEU A 632 18.22 -25.41 -13.56
CA LEU A 632 17.17 -24.40 -13.56
C LEU A 632 16.76 -24.02 -14.99
N LEU A 633 17.72 -23.88 -15.92
CA LEU A 633 17.46 -23.62 -17.34
C LEU A 633 16.69 -24.75 -18.00
N GLU A 634 16.98 -25.98 -17.67
CA GLU A 634 16.27 -27.15 -18.21
C GLU A 634 14.80 -27.15 -17.76
N LYS A 635 14.55 -26.92 -16.47
CA LYS A 635 13.19 -26.75 -15.96
C LYS A 635 12.45 -25.62 -16.68
N MET A 636 13.11 -24.48 -16.95
CA MET A 636 12.49 -23.37 -17.66
C MET A 636 12.25 -23.64 -19.15
N LYS A 637 13.06 -24.45 -19.82
CA LYS A 637 12.85 -24.84 -21.22
C LYS A 637 11.56 -25.62 -21.42
N THR A 638 11.10 -26.32 -20.39
CA THR A 638 9.83 -27.06 -20.42
C THR A 638 8.61 -26.15 -20.37
N VAL A 639 8.77 -24.89 -19.94
CA VAL A 639 7.70 -23.89 -19.86
C VAL A 639 7.34 -23.42 -21.26
N LYS A 640 6.19 -23.83 -21.74
CA LYS A 640 5.59 -23.32 -22.99
C LYS A 640 4.88 -22.00 -22.66
N ILE A 641 5.44 -20.90 -23.12
CA ILE A 641 4.71 -19.63 -23.12
C ILE A 641 3.82 -19.65 -24.37
N SER A 642 2.53 -19.77 -24.20
CA SER A 642 1.59 -19.60 -25.28
C SER A 642 1.81 -18.20 -25.88
N LYS A 643 2.10 -18.12 -27.17
CA LYS A 643 2.04 -16.83 -27.86
C LYS A 643 0.57 -16.42 -27.81
N GLY A 644 0.24 -15.44 -26.97
CA GLY A 644 -1.11 -15.02 -26.60
C GLY A 644 -1.96 -14.51 -27.77
N SER A 645 -2.31 -15.40 -28.70
CA SER A 645 -3.19 -15.08 -29.81
C SER A 645 -4.60 -15.69 -29.69
N SER A 646 -4.75 -16.84 -29.03
CA SER A 646 -6.05 -17.54 -29.07
C SER A 646 -7.10 -17.00 -28.09
N GLY A 647 -6.71 -16.62 -26.88
CA GLY A 647 -7.65 -16.10 -25.88
C GLY A 647 -8.10 -14.68 -26.20
N LYS A 648 -7.20 -13.85 -26.70
CA LYS A 648 -7.50 -12.47 -27.12
C LYS A 648 -8.43 -12.45 -28.33
N GLN A 649 -8.18 -13.31 -29.31
CA GLN A 649 -9.03 -13.40 -30.50
C GLN A 649 -10.43 -13.93 -30.17
N LYS A 650 -10.54 -15.00 -29.35
CA LYS A 650 -11.85 -15.52 -28.90
C LYS A 650 -12.66 -14.50 -28.09
N ARG A 651 -12.02 -13.66 -27.25
CA ARG A 651 -12.69 -12.58 -26.52
C ARG A 651 -13.03 -11.40 -27.41
N LEU A 652 -12.18 -11.06 -28.38
CA LEU A 652 -12.48 -10.02 -29.37
C LEU A 652 -13.65 -10.45 -30.25
N ASP A 653 -13.74 -11.72 -30.63
CA ASP A 653 -14.85 -12.26 -31.41
C ASP A 653 -16.15 -12.30 -30.60
N ALA A 654 -16.12 -12.76 -29.35
CA ALA A 654 -17.27 -12.70 -28.43
C ALA A 654 -17.73 -11.26 -28.13
N ASN A 655 -16.81 -10.31 -28.06
CA ASN A 655 -17.12 -8.89 -27.87
C ASN A 655 -17.50 -8.19 -29.17
N LYS A 656 -17.18 -8.75 -30.33
CA LYS A 656 -17.66 -8.27 -31.63
C LYS A 656 -19.15 -8.57 -31.81
N GLU A 657 -19.60 -9.77 -31.46
CA GLU A 657 -21.03 -10.08 -31.36
C GLU A 657 -21.75 -9.11 -30.40
N LEU A 658 -21.15 -8.81 -29.26
CA LEU A 658 -21.68 -7.85 -28.28
C LEU A 658 -21.73 -6.42 -28.85
N LYS A 659 -20.74 -6.01 -29.64
CA LYS A 659 -20.72 -4.70 -30.31
C LYS A 659 -21.84 -4.59 -31.32
N ASP A 660 -22.09 -5.66 -32.07
CA ASP A 660 -23.10 -5.67 -33.11
C ASP A 660 -24.51 -5.67 -32.49
N GLU A 661 -24.71 -6.30 -31.32
CA GLU A 661 -25.97 -6.21 -30.56
C GLU A 661 -26.25 -4.85 -29.94
N ILE A 662 -25.22 -4.06 -29.61
CA ILE A 662 -25.35 -2.81 -28.85
C ILE A 662 -25.09 -1.55 -29.71
N SER A 663 -24.69 -1.71 -30.97
CA SER A 663 -24.34 -0.59 -31.87
C SER A 663 -25.53 0.34 -32.21
N GLU A 664 -26.78 -0.07 -31.95
CA GLU A 664 -28.00 0.68 -32.26
C GLU A 664 -28.60 1.47 -31.08
N ILE A 665 -27.92 1.56 -29.89
CA ILE A 665 -28.46 2.38 -28.78
C ILE A 665 -28.43 3.86 -29.17
N THR A 666 -29.55 4.39 -29.56
CA THR A 666 -29.74 5.83 -29.68
C THR A 666 -29.97 6.44 -28.30
N TRP A 667 -29.19 7.48 -27.97
CA TRP A 667 -29.42 8.26 -26.77
C TRP A 667 -30.66 9.14 -26.95
N ASP A 668 -31.83 8.58 -26.63
CA ASP A 668 -33.12 9.23 -26.79
C ASP A 668 -33.52 10.13 -25.59
N ARG A 669 -32.74 10.10 -24.51
CA ARG A 669 -33.01 10.81 -23.27
C ARG A 669 -31.78 11.60 -22.81
N PHE A 670 -32.03 12.62 -22.00
CA PHE A 670 -30.95 13.44 -21.43
C PHE A 670 -30.10 12.60 -20.45
N PRO A 671 -28.78 12.49 -20.63
CA PRO A 671 -27.95 11.64 -19.82
C PRO A 671 -27.53 12.30 -18.50
N ILE A 672 -27.76 11.59 -17.40
CA ILE A 672 -27.26 11.91 -16.07
C ILE A 672 -26.18 10.90 -15.69
N VAL A 673 -24.95 11.33 -15.65
CA VAL A 673 -23.81 10.49 -15.26
C VAL A 673 -23.72 10.47 -13.75
N LEU A 674 -24.00 9.33 -13.11
CA LEU A 674 -23.94 9.14 -11.68
C LEU A 674 -22.58 8.56 -11.28
N LEU A 675 -21.90 9.22 -10.37
CA LEU A 675 -20.62 8.79 -9.81
C LEU A 675 -20.78 8.55 -8.30
N GLY A 676 -20.50 7.33 -7.87
CA GLY A 676 -20.68 6.99 -6.46
C GLY A 676 -20.40 5.53 -6.13
N GLY A 677 -19.36 4.95 -6.77
CA GLY A 677 -18.94 3.58 -6.47
C GLY A 677 -18.29 2.84 -7.64
N SER A 678 -18.92 2.80 -8.79
CA SER A 678 -18.44 2.01 -9.94
C SER A 678 -17.16 2.54 -10.58
N PHE A 679 -16.84 3.80 -10.36
CA PHE A 679 -15.59 4.44 -10.83
C PHE A 679 -14.53 4.53 -9.75
N ASN A 680 -14.68 3.79 -8.65
CA ASN A 680 -13.71 3.77 -7.59
C ASN A 680 -12.61 2.73 -7.88
N THR A 681 -11.40 3.18 -8.18
CA THR A 681 -10.21 2.32 -8.36
C THR A 681 -9.42 2.12 -7.07
N GLU A 682 -9.79 2.78 -5.99
CA GLU A 682 -9.18 2.60 -4.68
C GLU A 682 -9.79 1.40 -3.95
N LYS A 683 -9.07 0.85 -3.01
CA LYS A 683 -9.47 -0.35 -2.24
C LYS A 683 -10.67 -0.14 -1.30
N ARG A 684 -11.16 1.08 -1.21
CA ARG A 684 -12.27 1.46 -0.34
C ARG A 684 -13.58 1.54 -1.11
N ALA A 685 -14.57 0.79 -0.67
CA ALA A 685 -15.93 0.93 -1.20
C ALA A 685 -16.53 2.29 -0.81
N THR A 686 -17.29 2.87 -1.73
CA THR A 686 -18.09 4.06 -1.44
C THR A 686 -19.12 3.75 -0.37
N ARG A 687 -19.12 4.52 0.71
CA ARG A 687 -20.16 4.46 1.74
C ARG A 687 -21.34 5.32 1.34
N ILE A 688 -22.50 4.70 1.32
CA ILE A 688 -23.75 5.44 1.22
C ILE A 688 -24.06 6.02 2.60
N THR A 689 -24.22 7.33 2.67
CA THR A 689 -24.68 8.03 3.89
C THR A 689 -26.20 8.20 3.85
N PRO A 690 -26.90 8.25 5.01
CA PRO A 690 -28.35 8.48 5.02
C PRO A 690 -28.75 9.77 4.30
N ASP A 691 -28.00 10.84 4.49
CA ASP A 691 -28.27 12.14 3.85
C ASP A 691 -28.07 12.06 2.33
N GLY A 692 -26.97 11.46 1.88
CA GLY A 692 -26.70 11.27 0.45
C GLY A 692 -27.72 10.34 -0.20
N GLN A 693 -28.17 9.32 0.53
CA GLN A 693 -29.27 8.44 0.09
C GLN A 693 -30.56 9.22 -0.10
N CYS A 694 -30.94 10.04 0.88
CA CYS A 694 -32.12 10.90 0.84
C CYS A 694 -32.04 11.88 -0.36
N GLU A 695 -30.88 12.47 -0.64
CA GLU A 695 -30.71 13.38 -1.77
C GLU A 695 -30.80 12.65 -3.13
N LEU A 696 -30.30 11.41 -3.23
CA LEU A 696 -30.48 10.60 -4.45
C LEU A 696 -31.97 10.21 -4.63
N ASP A 697 -32.68 9.87 -3.57
CA ASP A 697 -34.13 9.57 -3.63
C ASP A 697 -34.94 10.79 -4.09
N LYS A 698 -34.67 11.97 -3.51
CA LYS A 698 -35.30 13.23 -3.95
C LYS A 698 -35.01 13.53 -5.43
N LEU A 699 -33.77 13.29 -5.87
CA LEU A 699 -33.41 13.48 -7.28
C LEU A 699 -34.21 12.52 -8.18
N MET A 700 -34.28 11.24 -7.84
CA MET A 700 -35.04 10.25 -8.59
C MET A 700 -36.54 10.58 -8.59
N ASP A 701 -37.08 11.09 -7.48
CA ASP A 701 -38.49 11.49 -7.38
C ASP A 701 -38.83 12.73 -8.20
N PHE A 702 -37.87 13.66 -8.30
CA PHE A 702 -38.02 14.89 -9.09
C PHE A 702 -37.96 14.63 -10.61
N LEU A 703 -37.06 13.74 -11.04
CA LEU A 703 -36.80 13.51 -12.46
C LEU A 703 -37.92 12.72 -13.14
N ASN A 704 -38.10 13.02 -14.45
CA ASN A 704 -39.01 12.29 -15.32
C ASN A 704 -38.28 11.15 -16.06
N PRO A 705 -38.64 9.87 -15.88
CA PRO A 705 -37.97 8.74 -16.53
C PRO A 705 -38.12 8.74 -18.06
N ASP A 706 -39.09 9.44 -18.63
CA ASP A 706 -39.25 9.54 -20.08
C ASP A 706 -38.31 10.58 -20.72
N GLU A 707 -37.77 11.51 -19.95
CA GLU A 707 -36.91 12.59 -20.42
C GLU A 707 -35.42 12.34 -20.12
N VAL A 708 -35.14 11.59 -19.05
CA VAL A 708 -33.76 11.38 -18.60
C VAL A 708 -33.39 9.92 -18.51
N CYS A 709 -32.10 9.63 -18.62
CA CYS A 709 -31.54 8.32 -18.35
C CYS A 709 -30.31 8.45 -17.45
N PHE A 710 -30.03 7.43 -16.67
CA PHE A 710 -28.80 7.37 -15.88
C PHE A 710 -27.69 6.65 -16.62
N VAL A 711 -26.47 7.10 -16.41
CA VAL A 711 -25.25 6.48 -16.95
C VAL A 711 -24.29 6.20 -15.81
N ILE A 712 -23.87 4.96 -15.68
CA ILE A 712 -23.01 4.47 -14.62
C ILE A 712 -21.79 3.74 -15.18
N GLY A 713 -20.81 3.40 -14.33
CA GLY A 713 -19.74 2.47 -14.69
C GLY A 713 -20.21 0.99 -14.70
N HIS A 714 -19.25 0.10 -14.92
CA HIS A 714 -19.55 -1.34 -15.07
C HIS A 714 -19.52 -2.12 -13.75
N LYS A 715 -19.10 -1.50 -12.64
CA LYS A 715 -19.05 -2.14 -11.32
C LYS A 715 -20.24 -1.70 -10.49
N ILE A 716 -21.17 -2.58 -10.23
CA ILE A 716 -22.36 -2.27 -9.43
C ILE A 716 -21.95 -2.12 -7.97
N SER A 717 -21.74 -0.87 -7.49
CA SER A 717 -21.37 -0.58 -6.09
C SER A 717 -21.82 0.81 -5.64
N GLY A 718 -21.88 1.05 -4.34
CA GLY A 718 -22.21 2.35 -3.73
C GLY A 718 -23.54 2.93 -4.19
N TYR A 719 -23.59 4.24 -4.48
CA TYR A 719 -24.78 4.96 -4.92
C TYR A 719 -25.33 4.46 -6.27
N GLU A 720 -24.44 3.98 -7.15
CA GLU A 720 -24.88 3.41 -8.44
C GLU A 720 -25.61 2.08 -8.24
N LYS A 721 -25.19 1.26 -7.28
CA LYS A 721 -25.92 0.07 -6.86
C LYS A 721 -27.25 0.45 -6.22
N TYR A 722 -27.26 1.46 -5.36
CA TYR A 722 -28.48 1.95 -4.73
C TYR A 722 -29.51 2.44 -5.76
N LEU A 723 -29.07 3.21 -6.77
CA LEU A 723 -29.92 3.64 -7.88
C LEU A 723 -30.60 2.44 -8.58
N ILE A 724 -29.83 1.39 -8.88
CA ILE A 724 -30.37 0.19 -9.56
C ILE A 724 -31.43 -0.51 -8.68
N GLU A 725 -31.11 -0.71 -7.40
CA GLU A 725 -31.96 -1.44 -6.45
C GLU A 725 -33.26 -0.67 -6.09
N ASN A 726 -33.25 0.67 -6.23
CA ASN A 726 -34.38 1.54 -5.89
C ASN A 726 -35.01 2.25 -7.09
N ASN A 727 -34.77 1.77 -8.30
CA ASN A 727 -35.32 2.33 -9.54
C ASN A 727 -36.83 2.07 -9.73
N LYS A 728 -37.65 2.60 -8.83
CA LYS A 728 -39.10 2.42 -8.80
C LYS A 728 -39.83 3.04 -10.00
N LYS A 729 -39.27 4.11 -10.56
CA LYS A 729 -39.83 4.83 -11.73
C LYS A 729 -39.38 4.24 -13.08
N ASN A 730 -38.60 3.17 -13.10
CA ASN A 730 -38.09 2.51 -14.29
C ASN A 730 -37.28 3.42 -15.21
N PHE A 731 -36.37 4.22 -14.63
CA PHE A 731 -35.40 4.93 -15.44
C PHE A 731 -34.57 3.96 -16.28
N LYS A 732 -34.26 4.35 -17.52
CA LYS A 732 -33.25 3.63 -18.30
C LYS A 732 -31.88 3.88 -17.66
N ILE A 733 -31.17 2.80 -17.35
CA ILE A 733 -29.81 2.86 -16.77
C ILE A 733 -28.85 2.24 -17.77
N TYR A 734 -27.87 3.01 -18.21
CA TYR A 734 -26.81 2.57 -19.11
C TYR A 734 -25.52 2.37 -18.33
N ALA A 735 -24.82 1.28 -18.56
CA ALA A 735 -23.45 1.10 -18.06
C ALA A 735 -22.46 1.20 -19.21
N VAL A 736 -21.47 2.09 -19.08
CA VAL A 736 -20.33 2.15 -19.99
C VAL A 736 -19.29 1.14 -19.50
N VAL A 737 -19.01 0.15 -20.33
CA VAL A 737 -18.16 -1.00 -20.00
C VAL A 737 -16.95 -1.08 -20.93
N PRO A 738 -15.79 -1.61 -20.45
CA PRO A 738 -14.64 -1.84 -21.32
C PRO A 738 -14.94 -2.93 -22.35
N ALA A 739 -14.29 -2.84 -23.51
CA ALA A 739 -14.45 -3.85 -24.58
C ALA A 739 -14.07 -5.27 -24.14
N LEU A 740 -13.31 -5.42 -23.07
CA LEU A 740 -12.87 -6.70 -22.50
C LEU A 740 -13.58 -7.02 -21.17
N ILE A 741 -14.82 -6.57 -20.99
CA ILE A 741 -15.62 -6.93 -19.81
C ILE A 741 -15.74 -8.46 -19.66
N SER A 742 -15.63 -8.95 -18.44
CA SER A 742 -15.83 -10.38 -18.18
C SER A 742 -17.30 -10.78 -18.40
N ARG A 743 -17.52 -12.03 -18.83
CA ARG A 743 -18.89 -12.56 -19.00
C ARG A 743 -19.70 -12.45 -17.70
N HIS A 744 -19.08 -12.71 -16.56
CA HIS A 744 -19.73 -12.61 -15.24
C HIS A 744 -20.21 -11.19 -14.93
N GLU A 745 -19.37 -10.17 -15.16
CA GLU A 745 -19.76 -8.77 -14.95
C GLU A 745 -20.86 -8.34 -15.91
N LYS A 746 -20.79 -8.80 -17.19
CA LYS A 746 -21.86 -8.58 -18.16
C LYS A 746 -23.18 -9.18 -17.70
N ASP A 747 -23.16 -10.47 -17.33
CA ASP A 747 -24.37 -11.18 -16.90
C ASP A 747 -24.98 -10.54 -15.65
N LYS A 748 -24.14 -10.03 -14.73
CA LYS A 748 -24.57 -9.30 -13.53
C LYS A 748 -25.28 -7.97 -13.88
N LEU A 749 -24.76 -7.22 -14.83
CA LEU A 749 -25.36 -5.96 -15.29
C LEU A 749 -26.71 -6.23 -15.98
N ILE A 750 -26.78 -7.23 -16.87
CA ILE A 750 -27.99 -7.61 -17.55
C ILE A 750 -29.07 -8.09 -16.56
N ALA A 751 -28.67 -8.94 -15.60
CA ALA A 751 -29.58 -9.42 -14.56
C ALA A 751 -30.12 -8.28 -13.66
N ALA A 752 -29.37 -7.19 -13.54
CA ALA A 752 -29.80 -5.98 -12.84
C ALA A 752 -30.63 -5.01 -13.71
N GLY A 753 -30.98 -5.38 -14.93
CA GLY A 753 -31.77 -4.56 -15.86
C GLY A 753 -31.01 -3.38 -16.46
N VAL A 754 -29.67 -3.41 -16.40
CA VAL A 754 -28.83 -2.34 -16.93
C VAL A 754 -28.50 -2.57 -18.39
N ILE A 755 -28.65 -1.53 -19.21
CA ILE A 755 -28.32 -1.56 -20.63
C ILE A 755 -26.83 -1.31 -20.82
N ILE A 756 -26.14 -2.23 -21.48
CA ILE A 756 -24.70 -2.17 -21.63
C ILE A 756 -24.29 -1.35 -22.85
N ARG A 757 -23.39 -0.38 -22.66
CA ARG A 757 -22.72 0.35 -23.72
C ARG A 757 -21.24 0.02 -23.72
N VAL A 758 -20.78 -0.68 -24.74
CA VAL A 758 -19.37 -1.07 -24.83
C VAL A 758 -18.51 0.11 -25.29
N SER A 759 -17.49 0.44 -24.50
CA SER A 759 -16.46 1.37 -24.92
C SER A 759 -15.59 0.74 -26.01
N PRO A 760 -15.28 1.47 -27.10
CA PRO A 760 -14.36 0.98 -28.12
C PRO A 760 -12.92 0.81 -27.60
N GLU A 761 -12.59 1.38 -26.44
CA GLU A 761 -11.29 1.28 -25.81
C GLU A 761 -11.26 0.23 -24.70
N ALA A 762 -10.15 -0.53 -24.64
CA ALA A 762 -10.11 -1.78 -23.88
C ALA A 762 -10.02 -1.62 -22.36
N GLU A 763 -9.38 -0.61 -21.78
CA GLU A 763 -9.12 -0.52 -20.33
C GLU A 763 -8.77 0.89 -19.82
N GLY A 764 -9.01 1.10 -18.51
CA GLY A 764 -8.51 2.23 -17.74
C GLY A 764 -8.97 3.59 -18.25
N MET A 765 -8.04 4.38 -18.73
CA MET A 765 -8.33 5.72 -19.27
C MET A 765 -9.21 5.71 -20.54
N GLY A 766 -9.34 4.57 -21.21
CA GLY A 766 -10.23 4.38 -22.36
C GLY A 766 -11.70 4.59 -22.04
N ILE A 767 -12.16 4.19 -20.84
CA ILE A 767 -13.54 4.42 -20.39
C ILE A 767 -13.84 5.91 -20.33
N TYR A 768 -12.94 6.73 -19.80
CA TYR A 768 -13.14 8.20 -19.73
C TYR A 768 -13.22 8.84 -21.11
N LYS A 769 -12.42 8.37 -22.06
CA LYS A 769 -12.50 8.82 -23.45
C LYS A 769 -13.82 8.42 -24.09
N SER A 770 -14.36 7.27 -23.75
CA SER A 770 -15.67 6.84 -24.21
C SER A 770 -16.77 7.72 -23.67
N PHE A 771 -16.75 8.08 -22.39
CA PHE A 771 -17.68 9.07 -21.83
C PHE A 771 -17.53 10.43 -22.50
N ASN A 772 -16.29 10.89 -22.70
CA ASN A 772 -16.02 12.14 -23.42
C ASN A 772 -16.64 12.10 -24.82
N TYR A 773 -16.32 11.07 -25.60
CA TYR A 773 -16.79 10.97 -26.98
C TYR A 773 -18.31 10.79 -27.09
N GLU A 774 -18.92 9.93 -26.29
CA GLU A 774 -20.34 9.55 -26.41
C GLU A 774 -21.27 10.58 -25.76
N ILE A 775 -20.85 11.25 -24.71
CA ILE A 775 -21.66 12.13 -23.90
C ILE A 775 -21.14 13.55 -23.92
N PHE A 776 -19.95 13.79 -23.39
CA PHE A 776 -19.47 15.13 -23.09
C PHE A 776 -19.09 15.96 -24.32
N GLU A 777 -18.64 15.35 -25.41
CA GLU A 777 -18.36 16.07 -26.67
C GLU A 777 -19.61 16.31 -27.52
N ARG A 778 -20.63 15.47 -27.41
CA ARG A 778 -21.71 15.42 -28.38
C ARG A 778 -23.04 15.97 -27.89
N ARG A 779 -23.28 15.99 -26.57
CA ARG A 779 -24.58 16.34 -26.01
C ARG A 779 -24.52 17.01 -24.67
N PRO A 780 -25.51 17.86 -24.34
CA PRO A 780 -25.71 18.32 -22.97
C PRO A 780 -25.91 17.16 -22.03
N SER A 781 -25.36 17.28 -20.83
CA SER A 781 -25.45 16.23 -19.82
C SER A 781 -25.36 16.80 -18.40
N MET A 782 -25.72 16.00 -17.42
CA MET A 782 -25.52 16.30 -16.02
C MET A 782 -24.61 15.25 -15.40
N VAL A 783 -23.65 15.69 -14.59
CA VAL A 783 -22.82 14.79 -13.77
C VAL A 783 -23.20 15.00 -12.31
N VAL A 784 -23.58 13.93 -11.63
CA VAL A 784 -23.89 13.94 -10.20
C VAL A 784 -22.92 13.02 -9.47
N ALA A 785 -22.05 13.58 -8.67
CA ALA A 785 -20.97 12.85 -8.01
C ALA A 785 -21.19 12.85 -6.48
N PHE A 786 -21.67 11.74 -5.94
CA PHE A 786 -21.80 11.55 -4.50
C PHE A 786 -20.49 11.18 -3.82
N ASP A 787 -19.68 10.35 -4.46
CA ASP A 787 -18.35 9.97 -3.98
C ASP A 787 -17.49 9.48 -5.13
N GLY A 788 -16.19 9.36 -4.90
CA GLY A 788 -15.26 8.84 -5.90
C GLY A 788 -13.81 9.21 -5.61
N ASN A 789 -12.93 8.68 -6.43
CA ASN A 789 -11.50 8.88 -6.34
C ASN A 789 -10.94 9.55 -7.61
N SER A 790 -9.69 9.26 -7.94
CA SER A 790 -9.02 9.78 -9.14
C SER A 790 -9.77 9.44 -10.43
N ALA A 791 -10.46 8.29 -10.47
CA ALA A 791 -11.25 7.88 -11.63
C ALA A 791 -12.45 8.82 -11.84
N ALA A 792 -13.23 9.05 -10.78
CA ALA A 792 -14.35 9.98 -10.81
C ALA A 792 -13.88 11.42 -11.09
N ALA A 793 -12.78 11.86 -10.46
CA ALA A 793 -12.21 13.19 -10.71
C ALA A 793 -11.76 13.40 -12.17
N ASN A 794 -11.17 12.38 -12.80
CA ASN A 794 -10.82 12.42 -14.21
C ASN A 794 -12.07 12.52 -15.09
N LEU A 795 -13.13 11.81 -14.74
CA LEU A 795 -14.39 11.88 -15.48
C LEU A 795 -15.06 13.25 -15.36
N ILE A 796 -15.02 13.87 -14.18
CA ILE A 796 -15.46 15.25 -13.94
C ILE A 796 -14.63 16.22 -14.79
N GLN A 797 -13.31 16.00 -14.91
CA GLN A 797 -12.46 16.82 -15.75
C GLN A 797 -12.79 16.69 -17.25
N GLU A 798 -13.10 15.47 -17.72
CA GLU A 798 -13.56 15.25 -19.10
C GLU A 798 -14.91 15.91 -19.34
N ALA A 799 -15.85 15.87 -18.39
CA ALA A 799 -17.14 16.54 -18.47
C ALA A 799 -17.01 18.07 -18.57
N LYS A 800 -16.06 18.65 -17.81
CA LYS A 800 -15.73 20.09 -17.89
C LYS A 800 -15.18 20.48 -19.25
N ASN A 801 -14.31 19.65 -19.82
CA ASN A 801 -13.60 19.96 -21.05
C ASN A 801 -14.42 19.67 -22.31
N GLY A 802 -15.50 18.92 -22.20
CA GLY A 802 -16.33 18.49 -23.31
C GLY A 802 -17.19 19.63 -23.90
N LYS A 803 -17.40 19.61 -25.21
CA LYS A 803 -18.17 20.65 -25.96
C LYS A 803 -19.67 20.57 -25.68
N GLY A 804 -20.15 19.45 -25.11
CA GLY A 804 -21.56 19.22 -24.82
C GLY A 804 -22.15 20.06 -23.68
N LYS A 805 -21.32 20.82 -22.98
CA LYS A 805 -21.71 21.73 -21.88
C LYS A 805 -22.39 20.98 -20.71
N SER A 806 -21.64 20.14 -20.04
CA SER A 806 -22.13 19.41 -18.88
C SER A 806 -22.29 20.30 -17.64
N VAL A 807 -23.38 20.10 -16.90
CA VAL A 807 -23.54 20.68 -15.55
C VAL A 807 -23.05 19.65 -14.53
N ILE A 808 -22.22 20.09 -13.57
CA ILE A 808 -21.51 19.18 -12.67
C ILE A 808 -21.87 19.50 -11.22
N PHE A 809 -22.43 18.52 -10.52
CA PHE A 809 -22.76 18.57 -9.10
C PHE A 809 -21.89 17.60 -8.31
N ILE A 810 -21.34 18.06 -7.20
CA ILE A 810 -20.50 17.28 -6.29
C ILE A 810 -21.08 17.33 -4.88
N TRP A 811 -21.23 16.18 -4.25
CA TRP A 811 -21.65 16.05 -2.86
C TRP A 811 -20.65 16.71 -1.91
N SER A 812 -21.12 17.70 -1.13
CA SER A 812 -20.25 18.54 -0.29
C SER A 812 -19.54 17.77 0.83
N HIS A 813 -20.02 16.58 1.20
CA HIS A 813 -19.39 15.72 2.19
C HIS A 813 -18.38 14.71 1.60
N SER A 814 -18.21 14.66 0.27
CA SER A 814 -17.15 13.86 -0.37
C SER A 814 -15.80 14.59 -0.37
N GLN A 815 -15.08 14.51 0.75
CA GLN A 815 -13.78 15.19 0.89
C GLN A 815 -12.77 14.75 -0.17
N THR A 816 -12.81 13.48 -0.57
CA THR A 816 -11.92 12.96 -1.61
C THR A 816 -12.15 13.65 -2.94
N LEU A 817 -13.40 13.82 -3.35
CA LEU A 817 -13.73 14.54 -4.59
C LEU A 817 -13.45 16.03 -4.48
N GLN A 818 -13.74 16.66 -3.35
CA GLN A 818 -13.44 18.08 -3.14
C GLN A 818 -11.94 18.36 -3.28
N GLN A 819 -11.09 17.54 -2.68
CA GLN A 819 -9.64 17.70 -2.80
C GLN A 819 -9.13 17.48 -4.22
N LYS A 820 -9.64 16.45 -4.90
CA LYS A 820 -9.21 16.08 -6.25
C LYS A 820 -9.79 17.01 -7.32
N ALA A 821 -10.98 17.56 -7.09
CA ALA A 821 -11.65 18.52 -7.97
C ALA A 821 -11.32 19.99 -7.61
N LYS A 822 -10.40 20.25 -6.72
CA LYS A 822 -10.05 21.62 -6.25
C LYS A 822 -9.65 22.57 -7.39
N SER A 823 -9.03 22.05 -8.44
CA SER A 823 -8.70 22.79 -9.66
C SER A 823 -9.92 23.16 -10.53
N LEU A 824 -11.09 22.63 -10.19
CA LEU A 824 -12.34 22.82 -10.91
C LEU A 824 -13.29 23.80 -10.20
N HIS A 825 -12.86 24.40 -9.09
CA HIS A 825 -13.63 25.43 -8.37
C HIS A 825 -14.13 26.50 -9.36
N GLY A 826 -15.44 26.83 -9.28
CA GLY A 826 -16.10 27.74 -10.23
C GLY A 826 -16.77 27.05 -11.42
N TYR A 827 -16.46 25.78 -11.70
CA TYR A 827 -17.12 24.98 -12.75
C TYR A 827 -18.04 23.91 -12.20
N VAL A 828 -17.99 23.67 -10.88
CA VAL A 828 -18.77 22.63 -10.20
C VAL A 828 -19.70 23.31 -9.18
N ARG A 829 -20.84 22.68 -8.94
CA ARG A 829 -21.79 23.07 -7.90
C ARG A 829 -21.72 22.04 -6.80
N TYR A 830 -21.72 22.49 -5.55
CA TYR A 830 -21.77 21.61 -4.41
C TYR A 830 -23.20 21.54 -3.89
N PHE A 831 -23.61 20.32 -3.50
CA PHE A 831 -24.94 20.08 -2.92
C PHE A 831 -24.84 19.23 -1.66
N ASP A 832 -25.82 19.38 -0.78
CA ASP A 832 -26.02 18.65 0.47
C ASP A 832 -27.47 18.80 0.94
N SER A 833 -27.78 18.38 2.16
CA SER A 833 -29.13 18.49 2.74
C SER A 833 -29.58 19.92 2.99
N GLU A 834 -28.65 20.88 3.21
CA GLU A 834 -28.93 22.31 3.38
C GLU A 834 -29.11 23.03 2.04
N ASN A 835 -28.42 22.56 1.01
CA ASN A 835 -28.49 23.07 -0.35
C ASN A 835 -28.78 21.93 -1.35
N PRO A 836 -30.03 21.43 -1.38
CA PRO A 836 -30.39 20.23 -2.13
C PRO A 836 -30.18 20.37 -3.65
N ILE A 837 -29.80 19.27 -4.30
CA ILE A 837 -29.55 19.24 -5.75
C ILE A 837 -30.78 19.62 -6.55
N VAL A 838 -31.98 19.22 -6.13
CA VAL A 838 -33.25 19.50 -6.80
C VAL A 838 -33.51 21.01 -6.87
N ASN A 839 -33.27 21.74 -5.76
CA ASN A 839 -33.46 23.19 -5.72
C ASN A 839 -32.52 23.90 -6.71
N GLN A 840 -31.26 23.45 -6.76
CA GLN A 840 -30.28 23.99 -7.70
C GLN A 840 -30.61 23.72 -9.18
N ILE A 841 -31.22 22.54 -9.48
CA ILE A 841 -31.69 22.23 -10.83
C ILE A 841 -32.85 23.15 -11.20
N MET A 842 -33.83 23.36 -10.30
CA MET A 842 -34.97 24.27 -10.53
C MET A 842 -34.52 25.71 -10.75
N GLU A 843 -33.52 26.19 -9.99
CA GLU A 843 -32.94 27.51 -10.23
C GLU A 843 -32.30 27.66 -11.61
N LEU A 844 -31.63 26.59 -12.08
CA LEU A 844 -31.04 26.60 -13.42
C LEU A 844 -32.09 26.60 -14.51
N GLN A 845 -33.16 25.85 -14.35
CA GLN A 845 -34.30 25.81 -15.28
C GLN A 845 -34.97 27.19 -15.38
N ASN A 846 -35.27 27.81 -14.23
CA ASN A 846 -35.86 29.15 -14.18
C ASN A 846 -34.96 30.21 -14.83
N LYS A 847 -33.63 30.12 -14.69
CA LYS A 847 -32.68 31.03 -15.35
C LYS A 847 -32.66 30.85 -16.85
N LEU A 848 -32.80 29.63 -17.35
CA LEU A 848 -32.85 29.35 -18.79
C LEU A 848 -34.15 29.84 -19.43
N GLU A 849 -35.28 29.67 -18.74
CA GLU A 849 -36.60 30.14 -19.17
C GLU A 849 -36.66 31.69 -19.24
N ASN A 850 -36.10 32.37 -18.24
CA ASN A 850 -36.03 33.83 -18.21
C ASN A 850 -35.08 34.41 -19.28
N ASN A 851 -34.01 33.69 -19.65
CA ASN A 851 -33.08 34.10 -20.71
C ASN A 851 -33.63 33.83 -22.13
N ASN A 852 -34.58 32.90 -22.28
CA ASN A 852 -35.26 32.64 -23.56
C ASN A 852 -36.47 33.54 -23.78
N SER A 853 -36.91 34.28 -22.75
CA SER A 853 -38.02 35.22 -22.80
C SER A 853 -37.54 36.70 -22.96
N GLN A 854 -36.26 36.94 -23.02
CA GLN A 854 -35.62 38.20 -23.43
C GLN A 854 -34.98 38.07 -24.83
#